data_29b83f199583d306dd2ad2494e25d2b2
#
_entry.id   29b83f199583d306dd2ad2494e25d2b2
#
_cell.length_a   1.000
_cell.length_b   1.000
_cell.length_c   1.000
_cell.angle_alpha   90.00
_cell.angle_beta   90.00
_cell.angle_gamma   90.00
#
_symmetry.space_group_name_H-M   'P 1'
#
loop_
_entity.id
_entity.type
_entity.pdbx_description
1 polymer ?
#
loop_
_entity_poly.entity_id
_entity_poly.type
_entity_poly.pdbx_seq_one_letter_code
_entity_poly.pdbx_strand_id
1 'polypeptide(L)'
;MQASLANPLFSTDASRPARAAASAGLRPVALAVLTLLAAPALAQTSAPLQLQATPLLAEKLPANVNAPSVVLGDRISGRTELETVIEGNAELRQPGMVARGDKLVYDQATDVVTATGGVRVNREGDRYTATSGKIKVDAVEGFFLQPTYEFIANGAHGQAERLQLLDRDRSTVFQGTYTTCQRQDGADWRPDWILRADRLELDREDDEGRAHGAVLEFKGVPILPMPSMSFPLGERRKSGWLPPTIGLDNKSGLNLSVPYYWNIAPNRDATFTPTVMLRRGVDVQGEFRYLENNYNGRINANLMPNDRLRDGRDRWGYFVRHNGTHDTGIAAIGNVGVGLNLNRVSDNDYWRDFTGRGLSLTTRLLANDGAVSWGRGDFSASVRALKWQTLQDVSAPIVPPYDRLPQVAARWGRINDRGFDYSVEGDFTRFRADSFWTRQPNADRTFMQAQVARPFTRPWGFFTPKVQLHASQYQFDRPLSDGRTSAGRVLPTLSLDGGLVFERSASYFGRAFTQTLEPRLKYVYTPYRDQSLLPNYDTGAYDFNFATIWAENAFAGHDRIVDNNLVTAGLTTRLLDPDTGVEAVRLGIAQRYRFSGQQVVLPGGTPTAKGWSDIMLGASLNWHESWGFDSVIQYNPDTGRNTRTTLQARYSPGPYRTVSMAYRHQRDLNSKYIDFGWQWPLSGLLGGRDELDNKAPARRAGGNGSCSGRWYGVGRLNYSIQEKRLVDGILGLEYDAGCWIGRVVVEKLNSSISSSTKRIMFQIEFVGLSRLGTNPLRTLRNSIPRYQVLGEETTPPSRFSAYE
;
A
#
# COMPACT_ATOMS: atom_id res chain seq x y z
N MET A 1 -23.73 -37.78 -25.50
CA MET A 1 -24.10 -38.29 -26.84
C MET A 1 -23.40 -37.37 -27.82
N GLN A 2 -22.21 -37.67 -28.31
CA GLN A 2 -21.84 -38.36 -29.55
C GLN A 2 -22.70 -37.82 -30.74
N ALA A 3 -22.24 -37.40 -31.89
CA ALA A 3 -21.00 -37.54 -32.65
C ALA A 3 -21.04 -36.46 -33.75
N SER A 4 -19.95 -35.84 -34.22
CA SER A 4 -18.91 -36.35 -35.16
C SER A 4 -19.20 -36.08 -36.67
N LEU A 5 -18.12 -35.64 -37.38
CA LEU A 5 -17.81 -35.69 -38.81
C LEU A 5 -18.16 -34.41 -39.63
N ALA A 6 -17.39 -33.91 -40.55
CA ALA A 6 -16.02 -34.07 -41.08
C ALA A 6 -15.84 -33.00 -42.18
N ASN A 7 -14.59 -32.58 -42.38
CA ASN A 7 -14.11 -31.85 -43.57
C ASN A 7 -14.31 -32.56 -44.89
N PRO A 8 -14.21 -31.96 -46.11
CA PRO A 8 -12.91 -31.56 -46.64
C PRO A 8 -12.83 -30.42 -47.71
N LEU A 9 -11.64 -29.80 -47.81
CA LEU A 9 -10.75 -29.55 -48.96
C LEU A 9 -11.22 -28.88 -50.29
N PHE A 10 -10.47 -27.91 -50.75
CA PHE A 10 -9.78 -27.64 -52.03
C PHE A 10 -9.66 -26.11 -52.24
N SER A 11 -8.60 -25.52 -52.29
CA SER A 11 -7.39 -25.35 -53.11
C SER A 11 -7.53 -24.43 -54.34
N THR A 12 -6.48 -23.60 -54.49
CA THR A 12 -5.91 -22.92 -55.67
C THR A 12 -6.56 -21.61 -56.12
N ASP A 13 -5.90 -20.59 -56.62
CA ASP A 13 -4.52 -20.21 -56.93
C ASP A 13 -4.52 -18.77 -57.51
N ALA A 14 -3.48 -18.04 -57.34
CA ALA A 14 -2.82 -17.05 -58.20
C ALA A 14 -3.60 -15.87 -58.83
N SER A 15 -3.13 -14.62 -58.57
CA SER A 15 -2.32 -13.86 -59.50
C SER A 15 -2.26 -12.36 -59.16
N ARG A 16 -1.06 -11.79 -59.16
CA ARG A 16 -0.67 -10.36 -59.21
C ARG A 16 -0.88 -9.80 -60.63
N PRO A 17 -0.61 -8.48 -60.98
CA PRO A 17 -0.18 -7.33 -60.19
C PRO A 17 -0.81 -5.97 -60.66
N ALA A 18 -0.49 -4.82 -59.96
CA ALA A 18 0.18 -3.65 -60.53
C ALA A 18 -0.19 -2.33 -59.83
N ARG A 19 0.86 -1.62 -59.41
CA ARG A 19 1.26 -0.22 -59.56
C ARG A 19 0.16 0.88 -59.59
N ALA A 20 0.30 2.03 -59.01
CA ALA A 20 1.33 2.91 -58.43
C ALA A 20 0.67 4.24 -58.01
N ALA A 21 1.19 4.97 -57.10
CA ALA A 21 1.59 6.37 -57.04
C ALA A 21 1.31 7.00 -55.67
N ALA A 22 2.29 7.29 -55.02
CA ALA A 22 2.99 8.43 -54.45
C ALA A 22 2.14 9.61 -53.96
N SER A 23 2.28 9.98 -52.69
CA SER A 23 2.76 11.27 -52.19
C SER A 23 2.94 11.24 -50.66
N ALA A 24 4.06 11.34 -50.26
CA ALA A 24 4.88 12.30 -49.47
C ALA A 24 4.21 12.86 -48.19
N GLY A 25 4.85 12.54 -47.07
CA GLY A 25 4.85 13.43 -45.93
C GLY A 25 4.44 12.84 -44.58
N LEU A 26 5.25 11.93 -44.00
CA LEU A 26 5.34 11.70 -42.56
C LEU A 26 6.49 10.71 -42.27
N ARG A 27 7.68 11.21 -42.33
CA ARG A 27 8.87 10.54 -41.78
C ARG A 27 9.53 11.54 -40.84
N PRO A 28 9.62 11.30 -39.51
CA PRO A 28 10.62 10.35 -38.98
C PRO A 28 10.17 9.52 -37.75
N VAL A 29 8.91 9.43 -37.41
CA VAL A 29 8.48 8.70 -36.22
C VAL A 29 8.31 7.18 -36.46
N ALA A 30 8.05 6.80 -37.73
CA ALA A 30 7.88 5.38 -38.08
C ALA A 30 9.20 4.59 -38.16
N LEU A 31 10.34 5.23 -38.31
CA LEU A 31 11.64 4.56 -38.42
C LEU A 31 12.20 4.19 -37.03
N ALA A 32 11.82 4.90 -35.99
CA ALA A 32 12.25 4.61 -34.61
C ALA A 32 11.48 3.41 -34.00
N VAL A 33 10.33 3.06 -34.52
CA VAL A 33 9.51 1.93 -34.03
C VAL A 33 9.87 0.62 -34.72
N LEU A 34 10.36 0.65 -35.96
CA LEU A 34 10.72 -0.54 -36.73
C LEU A 34 12.12 -1.09 -36.43
N THR A 35 13.02 -0.32 -35.85
CA THR A 35 14.35 -0.78 -35.42
C THR A 35 14.34 -1.51 -34.06
N LEU A 36 13.23 -1.50 -33.32
CA LEU A 36 13.08 -2.19 -32.04
C LEU A 36 12.49 -3.61 -32.16
N LEU A 37 12.15 -4.06 -33.38
CA LEU A 37 11.49 -5.36 -33.59
C LEU A 37 12.37 -6.45 -34.24
N ALA A 38 13.63 -6.15 -34.52
CA ALA A 38 14.56 -7.14 -35.08
C ALA A 38 15.68 -7.46 -34.08
N ALA A 39 15.39 -8.31 -33.09
CA ALA A 39 16.40 -9.00 -32.31
C ALA A 39 16.41 -10.48 -32.69
N PRO A 40 17.56 -11.08 -33.05
CA PRO A 40 17.65 -12.49 -33.41
C PRO A 40 17.40 -13.37 -32.18
N ALA A 41 16.65 -14.44 -32.36
CA ALA A 41 16.48 -15.49 -31.38
C ALA A 41 17.82 -16.19 -31.16
N LEU A 42 18.51 -15.88 -30.07
CA LEU A 42 19.67 -16.64 -29.61
C LEU A 42 19.19 -17.83 -28.78
N ALA A 43 19.68 -19.00 -29.14
CA ALA A 43 19.41 -20.26 -28.48
C ALA A 43 19.71 -20.16 -26.97
N GLN A 44 18.76 -20.53 -26.17
CA GLN A 44 18.89 -20.62 -24.73
C GLN A 44 19.76 -21.85 -24.39
N THR A 45 20.93 -21.62 -23.84
CA THR A 45 21.63 -22.63 -23.07
C THR A 45 20.86 -22.80 -21.75
N SER A 46 20.25 -23.96 -21.56
CA SER A 46 19.58 -24.30 -20.30
C SER A 46 20.60 -24.25 -19.16
N ALA A 47 20.37 -23.36 -18.19
CA ALA A 47 21.12 -23.37 -16.95
C ALA A 47 20.95 -24.74 -16.27
N PRO A 48 22.00 -25.30 -15.67
CA PRO A 48 21.93 -26.60 -15.01
C PRO A 48 20.84 -26.53 -13.91
N LEU A 49 19.97 -27.55 -13.86
CA LEU A 49 18.96 -27.71 -12.84
C LEU A 49 19.64 -27.78 -11.47
N GLN A 50 19.51 -26.74 -10.66
CA GLN A 50 19.92 -26.77 -9.26
C GLN A 50 18.75 -27.27 -8.41
N LEU A 51 18.97 -28.36 -7.72
CA LEU A 51 18.04 -28.88 -6.71
C LEU A 51 18.00 -27.89 -5.55
N GLN A 52 16.83 -27.26 -5.33
CA GLN A 52 16.59 -26.36 -4.20
C GLN A 52 15.84 -27.11 -3.11
N ALA A 53 16.26 -26.95 -1.85
CA ALA A 53 15.49 -27.42 -0.73
C ALA A 53 14.17 -26.63 -0.64
N THR A 54 13.05 -27.34 -0.57
CA THR A 54 11.73 -26.71 -0.42
C THR A 54 11.39 -26.52 1.08
N PRO A 55 10.68 -25.44 1.48
CA PRO A 55 10.18 -25.28 2.84
C PRO A 55 9.30 -26.45 3.32
N LEU A 56 8.71 -27.21 2.40
CA LEU A 56 7.98 -28.43 2.70
C LEU A 56 8.85 -29.52 3.34
N LEU A 57 10.16 -29.49 3.17
CA LEU A 57 11.10 -30.38 3.86
C LEU A 57 11.30 -30.01 5.36
N ALA A 58 10.83 -28.83 5.76
CA ALA A 58 10.84 -28.35 7.13
C ALA A 58 9.52 -28.68 7.88
N GLU A 59 8.63 -29.47 7.29
CA GLU A 59 7.36 -29.83 7.89
C GLU A 59 7.61 -30.63 9.19
N LYS A 60 7.09 -30.13 10.32
CA LYS A 60 7.21 -30.77 11.63
C LYS A 60 6.36 -32.04 11.64
N LEU A 61 6.98 -33.18 11.79
CA LEU A 61 6.26 -34.42 12.06
C LEU A 61 5.58 -34.32 13.46
N PRO A 62 4.32 -34.78 13.60
CA PRO A 62 3.65 -34.72 14.90
C PRO A 62 4.46 -35.49 15.96
N ALA A 63 4.65 -34.87 17.11
CA ALA A 63 5.48 -35.35 18.22
C ALA A 63 5.06 -36.69 18.84
N ASN A 64 3.94 -37.27 18.43
CA ASN A 64 3.32 -38.45 19.02
C ASN A 64 3.39 -39.71 18.15
N VAL A 65 4.35 -39.80 17.23
CA VAL A 65 4.55 -41.06 16.51
C VAL A 65 5.52 -41.93 17.33
N ASN A 66 5.01 -42.91 18.06
CA ASN A 66 5.77 -44.02 18.66
C ASN A 66 6.32 -44.90 17.52
N ALA A 67 7.27 -44.40 16.75
CA ALA A 67 7.96 -45.16 15.75
C ALA A 67 9.27 -45.67 16.37
N PRO A 68 9.65 -46.91 16.08
CA PRO A 68 10.90 -47.47 16.59
C PRO A 68 12.11 -46.71 16.03
N SER A 69 13.13 -46.57 16.88
CA SER A 69 14.45 -46.13 16.43
C SER A 69 15.09 -47.19 15.55
N VAL A 70 15.60 -46.77 14.37
CA VAL A 70 16.30 -47.65 13.45
C VAL A 70 17.79 -47.32 13.47
N VAL A 71 18.64 -48.29 13.61
CA VAL A 71 20.10 -48.15 13.55
C VAL A 71 20.65 -48.91 12.36
N LEU A 72 21.60 -48.30 11.64
CA LEU A 72 22.28 -48.84 10.46
C LEU A 72 23.77 -48.59 10.59
N GLY A 73 24.59 -49.48 10.05
CA GLY A 73 26.07 -49.34 9.99
C GLY A 73 26.71 -50.51 9.31
N ASP A 74 27.98 -50.38 8.94
CA ASP A 74 28.73 -51.46 8.30
C ASP A 74 29.02 -52.59 9.30
N ARG A 75 29.18 -52.27 10.57
CA ARG A 75 29.38 -53.20 11.66
C ARG A 75 28.62 -52.80 12.89
N ILE A 76 27.81 -53.70 13.44
CA ILE A 76 27.09 -53.52 14.68
C ILE A 76 27.65 -54.58 15.66
N SER A 77 28.11 -54.14 16.81
CA SER A 77 28.61 -54.99 17.90
C SER A 77 28.15 -54.43 19.25
N GLY A 78 28.20 -55.21 20.27
CA GLY A 78 27.83 -54.75 21.62
C GLY A 78 27.49 -55.89 22.58
N ARG A 79 27.01 -55.48 23.76
CA ARG A 79 26.52 -56.40 24.79
C ARG A 79 25.06 -56.15 25.02
N THR A 80 24.24 -57.17 24.92
CA THR A 80 22.79 -57.08 25.11
C THR A 80 22.47 -56.35 26.40
N GLU A 81 21.55 -55.35 26.36
CA GLU A 81 21.08 -54.51 27.46
C GLU A 81 22.12 -53.58 28.13
N LEU A 82 23.32 -53.52 27.60
CA LEU A 82 24.39 -52.63 28.10
C LEU A 82 24.84 -51.62 27.07
N GLU A 83 25.33 -52.07 25.94
CA GLU A 83 25.95 -51.17 24.97
C GLU A 83 25.75 -51.68 23.55
N THR A 84 25.46 -50.76 22.61
CA THR A 84 25.47 -51.03 21.17
C THR A 84 26.46 -50.10 20.49
N VAL A 85 27.42 -50.65 19.79
CA VAL A 85 28.45 -49.96 19.02
C VAL A 85 28.18 -50.15 17.54
N ILE A 86 28.05 -49.08 16.81
CA ILE A 86 27.82 -49.02 15.37
C ILE A 86 29.02 -48.35 14.75
N GLU A 87 29.71 -49.02 13.84
CA GLU A 87 30.93 -48.53 13.16
C GLU A 87 30.76 -48.58 11.64
N GLY A 88 31.35 -47.63 10.98
CA GLY A 88 31.28 -47.46 9.51
C GLY A 88 29.90 -47.01 9.04
N ASN A 89 29.80 -45.83 8.49
CA ASN A 89 28.53 -45.24 8.02
C ASN A 89 27.39 -45.36 9.05
N ALA A 90 27.74 -45.18 10.31
CA ALA A 90 26.81 -45.39 11.42
C ALA A 90 25.67 -44.35 11.33
N GLU A 91 24.41 -44.84 11.41
CA GLU A 91 23.21 -44.01 11.28
C GLU A 91 22.17 -44.41 12.34
N LEU A 92 21.62 -43.41 13.01
CA LEU A 92 20.47 -43.51 13.92
C LEU A 92 19.30 -42.73 13.33
N ARG A 93 18.16 -43.36 13.08
CA ARG A 93 16.94 -42.75 12.63
C ARG A 93 15.86 -42.77 13.70
N GLN A 94 15.27 -41.61 13.96
CA GLN A 94 14.10 -41.44 14.82
C GLN A 94 13.11 -40.54 14.09
N PRO A 95 11.82 -40.52 14.48
CA PRO A 95 10.87 -39.53 13.94
C PRO A 95 11.41 -38.11 14.10
N GLY A 96 11.54 -37.41 12.95
CA GLY A 96 12.05 -36.02 12.91
C GLY A 96 13.56 -35.83 13.05
N MET A 97 14.35 -36.92 13.27
CA MET A 97 15.80 -36.83 13.42
C MET A 97 16.54 -37.99 12.74
N VAL A 98 17.61 -37.65 12.03
CA VAL A 98 18.59 -38.60 11.50
C VAL A 98 19.98 -38.15 11.95
N ALA A 99 20.68 -38.98 12.72
CA ALA A 99 22.05 -38.73 13.12
C ALA A 99 22.98 -39.75 12.44
N ARG A 100 24.11 -39.25 11.91
CA ARG A 100 25.16 -40.04 11.22
C ARG A 100 26.52 -39.72 11.81
N GLY A 101 27.41 -40.67 11.77
CA GLY A 101 28.80 -40.52 12.18
C GLY A 101 29.66 -41.72 11.75
N ASP A 102 30.97 -41.62 11.96
CA ASP A 102 31.85 -42.78 11.69
C ASP A 102 31.64 -43.88 12.72
N LYS A 103 31.35 -43.46 13.96
CA LYS A 103 31.05 -44.37 15.07
C LYS A 103 29.96 -43.79 15.95
N LEU A 104 28.94 -44.61 16.29
CA LEU A 104 27.91 -44.33 17.28
C LEU A 104 28.00 -45.40 18.38
N VAL A 105 28.03 -44.94 19.60
CA VAL A 105 27.99 -45.81 20.78
C VAL A 105 26.76 -45.48 21.59
N TYR A 106 25.84 -46.41 21.74
CA TYR A 106 24.64 -46.25 22.51
C TYR A 106 24.76 -47.05 23.80
N ASP A 107 24.84 -46.36 24.93
CA ASP A 107 24.81 -46.93 26.26
C ASP A 107 23.33 -47.04 26.70
N GLN A 108 22.83 -48.28 26.76
CA GLN A 108 21.43 -48.54 27.04
C GLN A 108 21.07 -48.27 28.52
N ALA A 109 22.04 -48.41 29.42
CA ALA A 109 21.80 -48.20 30.84
C ALA A 109 21.60 -46.73 31.20
N THR A 110 22.28 -45.83 30.49
CA THR A 110 22.22 -44.37 30.68
C THR A 110 21.38 -43.65 29.61
N ASP A 111 20.90 -44.38 28.61
CA ASP A 111 20.19 -43.88 27.44
C ASP A 111 21.00 -42.81 26.66
N VAL A 112 22.30 -43.01 26.56
CA VAL A 112 23.20 -42.01 25.97
C VAL A 112 23.82 -42.50 24.68
N VAL A 113 23.68 -41.74 23.60
CA VAL A 113 24.39 -41.90 22.35
C VAL A 113 25.61 -40.96 22.32
N THR A 114 26.78 -41.54 22.10
CA THR A 114 28.01 -40.81 21.80
C THR A 114 28.36 -40.99 20.32
N ALA A 115 28.43 -39.89 19.58
CA ALA A 115 28.77 -39.86 18.16
C ALA A 115 30.18 -39.30 17.98
N THR A 116 31.00 -39.94 17.16
CA THR A 116 32.37 -39.50 16.87
C THR A 116 32.65 -39.65 15.37
N GLY A 117 33.44 -38.73 14.84
CA GLY A 117 33.88 -38.72 13.45
C GLY A 117 32.76 -38.29 12.47
N GLY A 118 32.94 -37.20 11.79
CA GLY A 118 32.00 -36.72 10.76
C GLY A 118 30.53 -36.65 11.17
N VAL A 119 30.25 -36.27 12.41
CA VAL A 119 28.88 -36.25 12.94
C VAL A 119 27.98 -35.32 12.15
N ARG A 120 26.85 -35.80 11.64
CA ARG A 120 25.83 -35.06 10.92
C ARG A 120 24.46 -35.38 11.50
N VAL A 121 23.72 -34.34 11.87
CA VAL A 121 22.37 -34.48 12.41
C VAL A 121 21.42 -33.65 11.56
N ASN A 122 20.40 -34.29 11.03
CA ASN A 122 19.26 -33.61 10.41
C ASN A 122 18.09 -33.72 11.38
N ARG A 123 17.56 -32.57 11.82
CA ARG A 123 16.43 -32.49 12.75
C ARG A 123 15.42 -31.47 12.25
N GLU A 124 14.19 -31.90 11.97
CA GLU A 124 13.08 -31.03 11.61
C GLU A 124 13.41 -30.04 10.45
N GLY A 125 14.27 -30.45 9.53
CA GLY A 125 14.73 -29.63 8.40
C GLY A 125 15.99 -28.83 8.66
N ASP A 126 16.49 -28.75 9.89
CA ASP A 126 17.78 -28.15 10.21
C ASP A 126 18.92 -29.16 10.06
N ARG A 127 20.07 -28.71 9.59
CA ARG A 127 21.29 -29.53 9.46
C ARG A 127 22.33 -29.06 10.45
N TYR A 128 22.89 -30.03 11.15
CA TYR A 128 24.02 -29.82 12.05
C TYR A 128 25.16 -30.73 11.66
N THR A 129 26.38 -30.23 11.70
CA THR A 129 27.58 -31.07 11.67
C THR A 129 28.40 -30.78 12.91
N ALA A 130 29.17 -31.74 13.40
CA ALA A 130 30.03 -31.57 14.57
C ALA A 130 31.24 -32.53 14.49
N THR A 131 32.26 -32.26 15.28
CA THR A 131 33.40 -33.18 15.43
C THR A 131 33.05 -34.37 16.30
N SER A 132 32.24 -34.12 17.36
CA SER A 132 31.67 -35.14 18.21
C SER A 132 30.42 -34.64 18.90
N GLY A 133 29.57 -35.55 19.36
CA GLY A 133 28.37 -35.26 20.12
C GLY A 133 28.02 -36.31 21.10
N LYS A 134 27.37 -35.93 22.20
CA LYS A 134 26.84 -36.80 23.22
C LYS A 134 25.43 -36.37 23.56
N ILE A 135 24.47 -37.28 23.41
CA ILE A 135 23.04 -36.98 23.60
C ILE A 135 22.39 -38.09 24.37
N LYS A 136 21.62 -37.75 25.42
CA LYS A 136 20.65 -38.63 26.06
C LYS A 136 19.39 -38.63 25.17
N VAL A 137 19.02 -39.82 24.68
CA VAL A 137 18.10 -39.97 23.57
C VAL A 137 16.68 -39.54 23.91
N ASP A 138 16.14 -40.03 25.03
CA ASP A 138 14.77 -39.74 25.45
C ASP A 138 14.59 -38.29 25.93
N ALA A 139 15.54 -37.76 26.70
CA ALA A 139 15.51 -36.39 27.23
C ALA A 139 15.93 -35.35 26.22
N VAL A 140 16.62 -35.76 25.12
CA VAL A 140 17.25 -34.88 24.14
C VAL A 140 18.21 -33.87 24.80
N GLU A 141 18.89 -34.31 25.85
CA GLU A 141 19.88 -33.56 26.63
C GLU A 141 21.30 -33.95 26.19
N GLY A 142 22.15 -32.95 25.97
CA GLY A 142 23.52 -33.29 25.54
C GLY A 142 24.28 -32.12 24.97
N PHE A 143 25.34 -32.42 24.21
CA PHE A 143 26.14 -31.40 23.59
C PHE A 143 26.79 -31.87 22.27
N PHE A 144 27.11 -30.88 21.43
CA PHE A 144 27.96 -31.04 20.26
C PHE A 144 29.16 -30.11 20.35
N LEU A 145 30.33 -30.59 19.92
CA LEU A 145 31.55 -29.81 19.88
C LEU A 145 31.81 -29.30 18.46
N GLN A 146 32.20 -28.05 18.35
CA GLN A 146 32.47 -27.33 17.10
C GLN A 146 31.38 -27.56 16.04
N PRO A 147 30.10 -27.36 16.41
CA PRO A 147 29.04 -27.57 15.46
C PRO A 147 29.01 -26.48 14.38
N THR A 148 28.65 -26.87 13.16
CA THR A 148 28.12 -25.97 12.16
C THR A 148 26.64 -26.25 12.00
N TYR A 149 25.86 -25.26 11.70
CA TYR A 149 24.42 -25.39 11.54
C TYR A 149 23.92 -24.62 10.34
N GLU A 150 22.87 -25.15 9.71
CA GLU A 150 22.17 -24.57 8.57
C GLU A 150 20.65 -24.73 8.78
N PHE A 151 19.94 -23.60 8.83
CA PHE A 151 18.49 -23.52 8.95
C PHE A 151 17.88 -23.45 7.56
N ILE A 152 17.21 -24.53 7.13
CA ILE A 152 16.67 -24.60 5.75
C ILE A 152 15.53 -23.60 5.54
N ALA A 153 14.75 -23.30 6.57
CA ALA A 153 13.59 -22.43 6.49
C ALA A 153 13.93 -21.00 6.01
N ASN A 154 15.08 -20.47 6.40
CA ASN A 154 15.50 -19.10 6.08
C ASN A 154 16.89 -19.02 5.43
N GLY A 155 17.55 -20.17 5.19
CA GLY A 155 18.89 -20.25 4.62
C GLY A 155 20.00 -19.69 5.53
N ALA A 156 19.71 -19.46 6.80
CA ALA A 156 20.69 -18.96 7.75
C ALA A 156 21.62 -20.10 8.17
N HIS A 157 22.86 -19.74 8.40
CA HIS A 157 23.88 -20.69 8.83
C HIS A 157 24.90 -20.06 9.76
N GLY A 158 25.64 -20.90 10.46
CA GLY A 158 26.67 -20.46 11.38
C GLY A 158 27.51 -21.61 11.91
N GLN A 159 28.39 -21.25 12.83
CA GLN A 159 29.25 -22.18 13.57
C GLN A 159 29.34 -21.76 15.03
N ALA A 160 29.68 -22.69 15.89
CA ALA A 160 29.87 -22.41 17.30
C ALA A 160 31.02 -23.25 17.88
N GLU A 161 31.49 -22.88 19.05
CA GLU A 161 32.44 -23.69 19.80
C GLU A 161 31.73 -24.91 20.40
N ARG A 162 30.52 -24.67 20.95
CA ARG A 162 29.71 -25.72 21.57
C ARG A 162 28.23 -25.38 21.43
N LEU A 163 27.45 -26.39 21.09
CA LEU A 163 25.99 -26.39 21.20
C LEU A 163 25.60 -27.35 22.35
N GLN A 164 24.91 -26.84 23.33
CA GLN A 164 24.34 -27.60 24.42
C GLN A 164 22.83 -27.70 24.31
N LEU A 165 22.30 -28.88 24.23
CA LEU A 165 20.88 -29.17 24.29
C LEU A 165 20.52 -29.36 25.78
N LEU A 166 19.58 -28.59 26.29
CA LEU A 166 19.08 -28.68 27.66
C LEU A 166 17.89 -29.63 27.72
N ASP A 167 17.08 -29.61 26.68
CA ASP A 167 15.96 -30.51 26.44
C ASP A 167 15.55 -30.42 24.95
N ARG A 168 14.35 -30.92 24.62
CA ARG A 168 13.82 -30.92 23.25
C ARG A 168 13.63 -29.49 22.67
N ASP A 169 13.31 -28.54 23.50
CA ASP A 169 12.92 -27.18 23.06
C ASP A 169 13.96 -26.10 23.41
N ARG A 170 14.83 -26.37 24.41
CA ARG A 170 15.82 -25.42 24.89
C ARG A 170 17.25 -25.82 24.53
N SER A 171 17.99 -24.86 23.99
CA SER A 171 19.41 -25.06 23.69
C SER A 171 20.22 -23.77 23.92
N THR A 172 21.52 -23.96 24.19
CA THR A 172 22.48 -22.88 24.38
C THR A 172 23.66 -23.07 23.42
N VAL A 173 23.95 -22.02 22.65
CA VAL A 173 25.07 -21.97 21.72
C VAL A 173 26.15 -21.07 22.32
N PHE A 174 27.38 -21.56 22.42
CA PHE A 174 28.53 -20.80 22.92
C PHE A 174 29.43 -20.38 21.77
N GLN A 175 29.88 -19.12 21.79
CA GLN A 175 30.68 -18.50 20.72
C GLN A 175 30.06 -18.73 19.34
N GLY A 176 28.75 -18.44 19.26
CA GLY A 176 27.95 -18.68 18.07
C GLY A 176 28.05 -17.58 17.04
N THR A 177 27.91 -17.96 15.76
CA THR A 177 27.81 -17.02 14.65
C THR A 177 26.53 -17.25 13.87
N TYR A 178 25.98 -16.21 13.25
CA TYR A 178 24.75 -16.30 12.46
C TYR A 178 24.84 -15.38 11.24
N THR A 179 24.50 -15.89 10.06
CA THR A 179 24.37 -15.11 8.82
C THR A 179 23.41 -15.78 7.86
N THR A 180 22.82 -15.00 6.96
CA THR A 180 22.03 -15.51 5.80
C THR A 180 22.78 -15.30 4.48
N CYS A 181 24.04 -14.84 4.52
CA CYS A 181 24.87 -14.74 3.32
C CYS A 181 25.21 -16.13 2.82
N GLN A 182 24.82 -16.49 1.61
CA GLN A 182 25.10 -17.81 1.04
C GLN A 182 26.60 -18.06 0.98
N ARG A 183 27.01 -19.25 1.42
CA ARG A 183 28.40 -19.69 1.35
C ARG A 183 28.79 -19.91 -0.10
N GLN A 184 29.91 -19.34 -0.52
CA GLN A 184 30.52 -19.58 -1.81
C GLN A 184 31.70 -20.54 -1.67
N ASP A 185 31.98 -21.26 -2.73
CA ASP A 185 33.15 -22.12 -2.78
C ASP A 185 34.44 -21.28 -2.78
N GLY A 186 35.25 -21.44 -1.77
CA GLY A 186 36.56 -20.79 -1.61
C GLY A 186 37.02 -20.79 -0.15
N ALA A 187 38.30 -21.04 0.06
CA ALA A 187 38.90 -21.10 1.40
C ALA A 187 38.85 -19.74 2.12
N ASP A 188 38.82 -18.65 1.39
CA ASP A 188 38.83 -17.26 1.89
C ASP A 188 37.45 -16.61 1.94
N TRP A 189 36.36 -17.39 1.73
CA TRP A 189 35.03 -16.84 1.74
C TRP A 189 34.68 -16.28 3.13
N ARG A 190 34.17 -15.04 3.16
CA ARG A 190 33.64 -14.36 4.35
C ARG A 190 32.28 -13.78 4.03
N PRO A 191 31.30 -13.93 4.94
CA PRO A 191 30.00 -13.31 4.75
C PRO A 191 30.10 -11.78 4.79
N ASP A 192 29.28 -11.11 4.00
CA ASP A 192 29.19 -9.66 4.02
C ASP A 192 28.72 -9.13 5.38
N TRP A 193 27.89 -9.90 6.08
CA TRP A 193 27.53 -9.60 7.45
C TRP A 193 27.48 -10.87 8.31
N ILE A 194 27.78 -10.72 9.57
CA ILE A 194 27.76 -11.81 10.53
C ILE A 194 27.40 -11.27 11.91
N LEU A 195 26.49 -11.95 12.58
CA LEU A 195 26.24 -11.77 14.01
C LEU A 195 27.10 -12.74 14.79
N ARG A 196 27.90 -12.25 15.72
CA ARG A 196 28.65 -13.07 16.68
C ARG A 196 28.05 -12.86 18.05
N ALA A 197 27.91 -13.91 18.82
CA ALA A 197 27.42 -13.86 20.19
C ALA A 197 28.27 -14.77 21.10
N ASP A 198 28.59 -14.28 22.29
CA ASP A 198 29.30 -15.08 23.27
C ASP A 198 28.44 -16.26 23.73
N ARG A 199 27.16 -15.98 23.96
CA ARG A 199 26.16 -16.98 24.33
C ARG A 199 24.81 -16.66 23.69
N LEU A 200 24.21 -17.68 23.08
CA LEU A 200 22.89 -17.61 22.47
C LEU A 200 22.00 -18.68 23.10
N GLU A 201 20.98 -18.27 23.82
CA GLU A 201 19.96 -19.13 24.38
C GLU A 201 18.77 -19.19 23.43
N LEU A 202 18.32 -20.36 23.08
CA LEU A 202 17.19 -20.62 22.20
C LEU A 202 16.14 -21.40 22.97
N ASP A 203 14.95 -20.85 23.09
CA ASP A 203 13.78 -21.46 23.71
C ASP A 203 12.65 -21.51 22.67
N ARG A 204 12.36 -22.71 22.16
CA ARG A 204 11.34 -22.92 21.13
C ARG A 204 9.93 -22.96 21.71
N GLU A 205 9.79 -23.32 23.00
CA GLU A 205 8.50 -23.34 23.66
C GLU A 205 7.98 -21.92 23.86
N ASP A 206 8.84 -21.03 24.34
CA ASP A 206 8.55 -19.60 24.49
C ASP A 206 8.74 -18.79 23.18
N ASP A 207 9.20 -19.44 22.11
CA ASP A 207 9.55 -18.81 20.81
C ASP A 207 10.54 -17.64 20.98
N GLU A 208 11.53 -17.82 21.85
CA GLU A 208 12.48 -16.79 22.25
C GLU A 208 13.93 -17.18 22.01
N GLY A 209 14.68 -16.28 21.35
CA GLY A 209 16.14 -16.29 21.36
C GLY A 209 16.69 -15.13 22.21
N ARG A 210 17.72 -15.39 23.04
CA ARG A 210 18.47 -14.38 23.79
C ARG A 210 19.94 -14.46 23.44
N ALA A 211 20.49 -13.38 22.94
CA ALA A 211 21.92 -13.27 22.66
C ALA A 211 22.59 -12.39 23.72
N HIS A 212 23.71 -12.86 24.23
CA HIS A 212 24.57 -12.15 25.19
C HIS A 212 25.92 -11.87 24.54
N GLY A 213 26.47 -10.66 24.73
CA GLY A 213 27.73 -10.23 24.11
C GLY A 213 27.67 -10.25 22.58
N ALA A 214 26.51 -9.93 22.02
CA ALA A 214 26.34 -9.97 20.56
C ALA A 214 26.94 -8.76 19.87
N VAL A 215 27.59 -8.98 18.73
CA VAL A 215 28.16 -7.94 17.86
C VAL A 215 27.79 -8.23 16.42
N LEU A 216 27.15 -7.25 15.78
CA LEU A 216 26.88 -7.29 14.35
C LEU A 216 28.08 -6.70 13.61
N GLU A 217 28.71 -7.51 12.78
CA GLU A 217 29.79 -7.10 11.89
C GLU A 217 29.26 -6.96 10.45
N PHE A 218 29.71 -5.94 9.76
CA PHE A 218 29.42 -5.72 8.35
C PHE A 218 30.72 -5.46 7.59
N LYS A 219 30.99 -6.25 6.55
CA LYS A 219 32.28 -6.23 5.81
C LYS A 219 33.50 -6.33 6.72
N GLY A 220 33.40 -7.11 7.80
CA GLY A 220 34.47 -7.31 8.77
C GLY A 220 34.62 -6.17 9.81
N VAL A 221 33.75 -5.15 9.77
CA VAL A 221 33.76 -4.04 10.73
C VAL A 221 32.63 -4.23 11.74
N PRO A 222 32.87 -4.20 13.06
CA PRO A 222 31.84 -4.21 14.07
C PRO A 222 31.04 -2.90 14.02
N ILE A 223 29.75 -2.98 13.70
CA ILE A 223 28.89 -1.80 13.53
C ILE A 223 27.88 -1.60 14.63
N LEU A 224 27.47 -2.66 15.34
CA LEU A 224 26.47 -2.58 16.39
C LEU A 224 26.79 -3.60 17.50
N PRO A 225 27.37 -3.15 18.63
CA PRO A 225 27.48 -3.98 19.84
C PRO A 225 26.13 -4.03 20.54
N MET A 226 25.74 -5.24 20.98
CA MET A 226 24.49 -5.52 21.67
C MET A 226 24.79 -6.39 22.89
N PRO A 227 25.02 -5.78 24.07
CA PRO A 227 25.38 -6.51 25.28
C PRO A 227 24.38 -7.62 25.64
N SER A 228 23.10 -7.35 25.43
CA SER A 228 22.03 -8.32 25.50
C SER A 228 20.92 -7.94 24.53
N MET A 229 20.43 -8.93 23.78
CA MET A 229 19.26 -8.75 22.93
C MET A 229 18.39 -9.99 22.96
N SER A 230 17.09 -9.81 22.80
CA SER A 230 16.15 -10.89 22.62
C SER A 230 15.41 -10.74 21.28
N PHE A 231 15.09 -11.86 20.65
CA PHE A 231 14.41 -11.91 19.35
C PHE A 231 13.47 -13.12 19.29
N PRO A 232 12.39 -13.06 18.48
CA PRO A 232 11.54 -14.22 18.26
C PRO A 232 12.25 -15.23 17.35
N LEU A 233 12.04 -16.52 17.59
CA LEU A 233 12.53 -17.60 16.73
C LEU A 233 11.57 -17.89 15.58
N GLY A 234 10.29 -17.58 15.75
CA GLY A 234 9.22 -17.73 14.76
C GLY A 234 8.52 -16.39 14.47
N GLU A 235 7.22 -16.46 14.19
CA GLU A 235 6.41 -15.29 13.80
C GLU A 235 5.79 -14.55 15.00
N ARG A 236 5.98 -15.03 16.25
CA ARG A 236 5.40 -14.40 17.43
C ARG A 236 6.03 -13.04 17.69
N ARG A 237 5.18 -12.07 18.04
CA ARG A 237 5.64 -10.73 18.43
C ARG A 237 6.21 -10.75 19.84
N LYS A 238 7.33 -10.04 20.04
CA LYS A 238 8.00 -9.96 21.32
C LYS A 238 8.37 -8.53 21.70
N SER A 239 8.30 -8.20 22.99
CA SER A 239 8.77 -6.91 23.51
C SER A 239 10.29 -6.81 23.43
N GLY A 240 10.78 -5.60 23.11
CA GLY A 240 12.22 -5.34 23.04
C GLY A 240 12.57 -4.04 22.33
N TRP A 241 13.84 -3.68 22.44
CA TRP A 241 14.39 -2.56 21.70
C TRP A 241 14.44 -2.87 20.20
N LEU A 242 13.92 -1.97 19.42
CA LEU A 242 14.03 -2.04 17.97
C LEU A 242 15.33 -1.37 17.53
N PRO A 243 15.83 -1.72 16.33
CA PRO A 243 17.03 -1.11 15.80
C PRO A 243 16.98 0.41 15.80
N PRO A 244 18.06 1.11 16.19
CA PRO A 244 18.09 2.55 16.18
C PRO A 244 17.99 3.11 14.76
N THR A 245 17.34 4.25 14.62
CA THR A 245 17.25 4.98 13.36
C THR A 245 18.01 6.29 13.45
N ILE A 246 18.82 6.57 12.43
CA ILE A 246 19.63 7.79 12.34
C ILE A 246 19.16 8.57 11.13
N GLY A 247 18.69 9.80 11.33
CA GLY A 247 18.23 10.68 10.27
C GLY A 247 19.00 11.99 10.23
N LEU A 248 19.03 12.61 9.06
CA LEU A 248 19.61 13.94 8.87
C LEU A 248 18.64 14.80 8.05
N ASP A 249 18.23 15.91 8.60
CA ASP A 249 17.45 16.91 7.90
C ASP A 249 17.98 18.34 8.14
N ASN A 250 17.64 19.26 7.25
CA ASN A 250 18.14 20.63 7.32
C ASN A 250 17.56 21.47 8.46
N LYS A 251 16.46 21.03 9.09
CA LYS A 251 15.81 21.72 10.22
C LYS A 251 16.26 21.17 11.55
N SER A 252 16.03 19.90 11.81
CA SER A 252 16.30 19.25 13.09
C SER A 252 17.78 18.85 13.26
N GLY A 253 18.55 18.84 12.15
CA GLY A 253 19.92 18.34 12.12
C GLY A 253 19.99 16.83 12.17
N LEU A 254 21.02 16.31 12.82
CA LEU A 254 21.13 14.87 13.08
C LEU A 254 20.08 14.49 14.14
N ASN A 255 19.36 13.41 13.90
CA ASN A 255 18.42 12.83 14.85
C ASN A 255 18.71 11.35 15.04
N LEU A 256 18.60 10.90 16.28
CA LEU A 256 18.75 9.51 16.70
C LEU A 256 17.49 9.09 17.44
N SER A 257 16.82 8.05 16.94
CA SER A 257 15.65 7.46 17.58
C SER A 257 15.94 6.02 17.99
N VAL A 258 15.54 5.63 19.18
CA VAL A 258 15.71 4.27 19.71
C VAL A 258 14.34 3.74 20.15
N PRO A 259 13.58 3.09 19.27
CA PRO A 259 12.24 2.63 19.60
C PRO A 259 12.27 1.42 20.54
N TYR A 260 11.33 1.37 21.49
CA TYR A 260 11.03 0.21 22.30
C TYR A 260 9.62 -0.29 21.95
N TYR A 261 9.53 -1.53 21.51
CA TYR A 261 8.27 -2.20 21.23
C TYR A 261 7.83 -3.00 22.46
N TRP A 262 6.59 -2.81 22.87
CA TRP A 262 5.96 -3.50 23.99
C TRP A 262 4.79 -4.37 23.49
N ASN A 263 4.98 -5.67 23.47
CA ASN A 263 3.94 -6.64 23.20
C ASN A 263 3.12 -6.88 24.46
N ILE A 264 2.04 -6.13 24.65
CA ILE A 264 1.23 -6.17 25.86
C ILE A 264 0.38 -7.45 25.90
N ALA A 265 -0.22 -7.78 24.75
CA ALA A 265 -1.07 -8.95 24.55
C ALA A 265 -1.09 -9.30 23.04
N PRO A 266 -1.58 -10.48 22.63
CA PRO A 266 -1.69 -10.85 21.23
C PRO A 266 -2.45 -9.83 20.36
N ASN A 267 -3.38 -9.09 20.96
CA ASN A 267 -4.23 -8.11 20.31
C ASN A 267 -3.97 -6.67 20.75
N ARG A 268 -2.93 -6.42 21.55
CA ARG A 268 -2.55 -5.07 22.04
C ARG A 268 -1.06 -4.89 22.08
N ASP A 269 -0.59 -3.79 21.55
CA ASP A 269 0.83 -3.45 21.61
C ASP A 269 1.04 -1.94 21.74
N ALA A 270 2.25 -1.57 22.14
CA ALA A 270 2.70 -0.19 22.18
C ALA A 270 4.12 -0.05 21.66
N THR A 271 4.46 1.11 21.12
CA THR A 271 5.82 1.45 20.75
C THR A 271 6.15 2.83 21.29
N PHE A 272 7.23 2.94 22.05
CA PHE A 272 7.77 4.19 22.55
C PHE A 272 9.03 4.53 21.78
N THR A 273 9.11 5.75 21.24
CA THR A 273 10.22 6.16 20.39
C THR A 273 10.80 7.47 20.88
N PRO A 274 11.72 7.44 21.87
CA PRO A 274 12.53 8.60 22.19
C PRO A 274 13.43 8.97 21.00
N THR A 275 13.48 10.25 20.67
CA THR A 275 14.26 10.80 19.56
C THR A 275 15.05 12.00 20.05
N VAL A 276 16.36 11.94 19.97
CA VAL A 276 17.25 13.09 20.23
C VAL A 276 17.50 13.82 18.90
N MET A 277 17.17 15.09 18.84
CA MET A 277 17.39 15.97 17.70
C MET A 277 18.39 17.05 18.07
N LEU A 278 19.57 17.10 17.44
CA LEU A 278 20.67 17.97 17.87
C LEU A 278 20.29 19.46 17.93
N ARG A 279 19.44 19.92 16.99
CA ARG A 279 19.05 21.35 16.95
C ARG A 279 17.79 21.67 17.76
N ARG A 280 16.99 20.65 18.13
CA ARG A 280 15.69 20.86 18.78
C ARG A 280 15.66 20.43 20.24
N GLY A 281 16.17 19.27 20.55
CA GLY A 281 16.08 18.66 21.86
C GLY A 281 15.58 17.22 21.79
N VAL A 282 14.86 16.78 22.81
CA VAL A 282 14.34 15.42 22.94
C VAL A 282 12.85 15.40 22.64
N ASP A 283 12.43 14.49 21.77
CA ASP A 283 11.03 14.21 21.47
C ASP A 283 10.71 12.76 21.85
N VAL A 284 9.61 12.54 22.51
CA VAL A 284 9.12 11.21 22.88
C VAL A 284 7.81 10.95 22.16
N GLN A 285 7.82 9.95 21.31
CA GLN A 285 6.63 9.51 20.59
C GLN A 285 6.14 8.18 21.17
N GLY A 286 4.82 8.05 21.38
CA GLY A 286 4.14 6.82 21.76
C GLY A 286 3.10 6.44 20.72
N GLU A 287 3.05 5.16 20.38
CA GLU A 287 1.98 4.55 19.62
C GLU A 287 1.40 3.40 20.43
N PHE A 288 0.09 3.35 20.59
CA PHE A 288 -0.64 2.25 21.18
C PHE A 288 -1.67 1.74 20.18
N ARG A 289 -1.74 0.41 19.98
CA ARG A 289 -2.70 -0.24 19.09
C ARG A 289 -3.44 -1.35 19.82
N TYR A 290 -4.69 -1.50 19.48
CA TYR A 290 -5.53 -2.58 19.97
C TYR A 290 -6.46 -3.09 18.88
N LEU A 291 -6.76 -4.39 18.92
CA LEU A 291 -7.61 -5.10 17.99
C LEU A 291 -8.42 -6.14 18.77
N GLU A 292 -9.71 -5.90 18.88
CA GLU A 292 -10.68 -6.82 19.46
C GLU A 292 -11.59 -7.37 18.37
N ASN A 293 -12.42 -8.34 18.68
CA ASN A 293 -13.29 -8.98 17.69
C ASN A 293 -14.22 -7.99 16.98
N ASN A 294 -14.69 -6.96 17.69
CA ASN A 294 -15.72 -6.02 17.24
C ASN A 294 -15.25 -4.56 17.26
N TYR A 295 -14.04 -4.26 17.72
CA TYR A 295 -13.49 -2.91 17.68
C TYR A 295 -11.97 -2.92 17.57
N ASN A 296 -11.43 -1.86 16.98
CA ASN A 296 -10.00 -1.63 16.86
C ASN A 296 -9.68 -0.16 17.00
N GLY A 297 -8.43 0.11 17.28
CA GLY A 297 -7.99 1.50 17.34
C GLY A 297 -6.49 1.66 17.46
N ARG A 298 -6.11 2.94 17.31
CA ARG A 298 -4.72 3.37 17.37
C ARG A 298 -4.65 4.73 18.02
N ILE A 299 -3.76 4.90 18.96
CA ILE A 299 -3.45 6.15 19.63
C ILE A 299 -1.99 6.48 19.35
N ASN A 300 -1.74 7.63 18.75
CA ASN A 300 -0.40 8.19 18.60
C ASN A 300 -0.33 9.47 19.42
N ALA A 301 0.71 9.61 20.21
CA ALA A 301 0.97 10.85 20.95
C ALA A 301 2.46 11.16 20.87
N ASN A 302 2.80 12.44 20.91
CA ASN A 302 4.17 12.87 21.05
C ASN A 302 4.28 14.08 21.95
N LEU A 303 5.41 14.19 22.60
CA LEU A 303 5.77 15.29 23.48
C LEU A 303 7.23 15.68 23.22
N MET A 304 7.45 16.93 22.93
CA MET A 304 8.76 17.56 22.81
C MET A 304 8.83 18.74 23.79
N PRO A 305 9.34 18.54 24.99
CA PRO A 305 9.59 19.65 25.91
C PRO A 305 10.75 20.51 25.39
N ASN A 306 10.63 21.79 25.57
CA ASN A 306 11.70 22.76 25.30
C ASN A 306 12.27 22.70 23.86
N ASP A 307 11.43 22.89 22.84
CA ASP A 307 11.89 22.95 21.43
C ASP A 307 12.77 24.18 21.20
N ARG A 308 14.09 24.00 21.11
CA ARG A 308 15.08 25.06 20.93
C ARG A 308 14.90 25.90 19.67
N LEU A 309 14.27 25.36 18.63
CA LEU A 309 13.95 26.11 17.40
C LEU A 309 12.64 26.91 17.52
N ARG A 310 11.98 26.86 18.67
CA ARG A 310 10.72 27.52 18.95
C ARG A 310 10.71 28.19 20.32
N ASP A 311 11.80 28.88 20.66
CA ASP A 311 11.97 29.67 21.88
C ASP A 311 11.74 28.86 23.18
N GLY A 312 12.06 27.56 23.14
CA GLY A 312 11.92 26.69 24.29
C GLY A 312 10.47 26.28 24.60
N ARG A 313 9.54 26.41 23.67
CA ARG A 313 8.15 26.02 23.89
C ARG A 313 8.00 24.51 23.92
N ASP A 314 7.11 24.02 24.78
CA ASP A 314 6.68 22.65 24.78
C ASP A 314 5.75 22.39 23.60
N ARG A 315 6.02 21.31 22.87
CA ARG A 315 5.23 20.93 21.70
C ARG A 315 4.71 19.52 21.86
N TRP A 316 3.46 19.34 21.53
CA TRP A 316 2.79 18.06 21.66
C TRP A 316 1.74 17.88 20.57
N GLY A 317 1.39 16.63 20.34
CA GLY A 317 0.29 16.25 19.47
C GLY A 317 -0.28 14.89 19.83
N TYR A 318 -1.56 14.69 19.59
CA TYR A 318 -2.17 13.38 19.67
C TYR A 318 -3.11 13.13 18.48
N PHE A 319 -3.19 11.86 18.11
CA PHE A 319 -4.01 11.34 17.01
C PHE A 319 -4.61 10.02 17.48
N VAL A 320 -5.94 10.05 17.68
CA VAL A 320 -6.68 8.88 18.16
C VAL A 320 -7.64 8.45 17.07
N ARG A 321 -7.57 7.20 16.71
CA ARG A 321 -8.55 6.56 15.82
C ARG A 321 -9.12 5.34 16.48
N HIS A 322 -10.44 5.25 16.53
CA HIS A 322 -11.19 4.11 17.03
C HIS A 322 -12.34 3.82 16.08
N ASN A 323 -12.56 2.55 15.76
CA ASN A 323 -13.72 2.09 15.02
C ASN A 323 -14.18 0.78 15.67
N GLY A 324 -15.46 0.68 15.90
CA GLY A 324 -16.00 -0.53 16.49
C GLY A 324 -17.51 -0.62 16.42
N THR A 325 -17.98 -1.83 16.68
CA THR A 325 -19.38 -2.16 16.82
C THR A 325 -19.60 -2.65 18.25
N HIS A 326 -20.54 -2.06 18.97
CA HIS A 326 -20.83 -2.39 20.36
C HIS A 326 -22.26 -2.88 20.48
N ASP A 327 -22.45 -3.99 21.16
CA ASP A 327 -23.78 -4.47 21.50
C ASP A 327 -24.32 -3.64 22.68
N THR A 328 -25.48 -3.05 22.48
CA THR A 328 -26.12 -2.24 23.52
C THR A 328 -26.80 -3.06 24.61
N GLY A 329 -26.93 -4.36 24.45
CA GLY A 329 -27.70 -5.25 25.31
C GLY A 329 -29.22 -5.04 25.20
N ILE A 330 -29.68 -4.10 24.37
CA ILE A 330 -31.09 -3.77 24.15
C ILE A 330 -31.55 -4.44 22.85
N ALA A 331 -32.37 -5.46 22.92
CA ALA A 331 -32.79 -6.23 21.74
C ALA A 331 -33.43 -5.39 20.62
N ALA A 332 -34.07 -4.27 20.96
CA ALA A 332 -34.68 -3.36 20.00
C ALA A 332 -33.62 -2.54 19.23
N ILE A 333 -32.47 -2.25 19.82
CA ILE A 333 -31.39 -1.47 19.25
C ILE A 333 -30.34 -2.40 18.61
N GLY A 334 -29.92 -3.43 19.36
CA GLY A 334 -28.83 -4.31 18.93
C GLY A 334 -27.49 -3.60 18.92
N ASN A 335 -26.73 -3.76 17.84
CA ASN A 335 -25.40 -3.20 17.71
C ASN A 335 -25.41 -1.75 17.24
N VAL A 336 -24.54 -0.93 17.84
CA VAL A 336 -24.22 0.43 17.40
C VAL A 336 -22.76 0.52 16.96
N GLY A 337 -22.51 1.22 15.86
CA GLY A 337 -21.16 1.56 15.43
C GLY A 337 -20.66 2.80 16.16
N VAL A 338 -19.42 2.78 16.65
CA VAL A 338 -18.76 3.94 17.26
C VAL A 338 -17.48 4.22 16.50
N GLY A 339 -17.36 5.46 15.98
CA GLY A 339 -16.15 5.94 15.30
C GLY A 339 -15.60 7.17 16.00
N LEU A 340 -14.29 7.18 16.27
CA LEU A 340 -13.58 8.35 16.80
C LEU A 340 -12.35 8.63 15.92
N ASN A 341 -12.17 9.91 15.58
CA ASN A 341 -10.99 10.42 14.90
C ASN A 341 -10.61 11.77 15.53
N LEU A 342 -9.84 11.73 16.61
CA LEU A 342 -9.50 12.90 17.41
C LEU A 342 -8.06 13.29 17.13
N ASN A 343 -7.84 14.52 16.68
CA ASN A 343 -6.52 14.99 16.26
C ASN A 343 -6.30 16.40 16.81
N ARG A 344 -5.24 16.59 17.58
CA ARG A 344 -4.88 17.90 18.09
C ARG A 344 -3.38 18.08 18.20
N VAL A 345 -2.92 19.28 17.94
CA VAL A 345 -1.52 19.67 18.10
C VAL A 345 -1.39 20.99 18.84
N SER A 346 -0.22 21.24 19.41
CA SER A 346 0.06 22.36 20.27
C SER A 346 0.00 23.72 19.58
N ASP A 347 0.38 23.78 18.31
CA ASP A 347 0.60 25.05 17.61
C ASP A 347 0.38 25.00 16.10
N ASN A 348 0.30 26.16 15.48
CA ASN A 348 0.01 26.32 14.06
C ASN A 348 1.14 25.87 13.12
N ASP A 349 2.39 25.82 13.59
CA ASP A 349 3.56 25.44 12.80
C ASP A 349 3.90 23.95 12.92
N TYR A 350 3.17 23.21 13.72
CA TYR A 350 3.43 21.82 14.03
C TYR A 350 3.55 20.96 12.75
N TRP A 351 2.65 21.14 11.79
CA TRP A 351 2.63 20.39 10.52
C TRP A 351 3.87 20.60 9.64
N ARG A 352 4.51 21.77 9.75
CA ARG A 352 5.72 22.11 9.01
C ARG A 352 6.97 21.45 9.58
N ASP A 353 6.98 21.29 10.91
CA ASP A 353 8.16 20.87 11.66
C ASP A 353 8.19 19.36 11.90
N PHE A 354 7.02 18.72 12.02
CA PHE A 354 6.88 17.30 12.32
C PHE A 354 6.24 16.52 11.18
N THR A 355 6.81 16.63 9.99
CA THR A 355 6.36 15.90 8.80
C THR A 355 6.52 14.39 8.95
N GLY A 356 5.53 13.62 8.52
CA GLY A 356 5.58 12.14 8.59
C GLY A 356 5.04 11.52 9.88
N ARG A 357 4.60 12.33 10.87
CA ARG A 357 3.98 11.89 12.11
C ARG A 357 2.45 11.88 12.04
N GLY A 358 1.89 11.26 10.98
CA GLY A 358 0.44 11.28 10.75
C GLY A 358 -0.07 12.53 10.04
N LEU A 359 0.77 13.54 9.83
CA LEU A 359 0.44 14.76 9.10
C LEU A 359 1.23 14.83 7.79
N SER A 360 0.55 15.23 6.72
CA SER A 360 1.19 15.64 5.47
C SER A 360 1.51 17.14 5.51
N LEU A 361 2.40 17.59 4.62
CA LEU A 361 2.70 19.02 4.45
C LEU A 361 1.50 19.87 4.00
N THR A 362 0.41 19.23 3.63
CA THR A 362 -0.83 19.90 3.23
C THR A 362 -1.93 19.84 4.30
N THR A 363 -1.69 19.10 5.41
CA THR A 363 -2.70 18.89 6.45
C THR A 363 -2.73 20.10 7.39
N ARG A 364 -3.57 21.07 7.08
CA ARG A 364 -3.80 22.26 7.92
C ARG A 364 -5.12 22.19 8.69
N LEU A 365 -5.96 21.21 8.38
CA LEU A 365 -7.26 20.98 9.01
C LEU A 365 -7.22 19.66 9.77
N LEU A 366 -7.35 19.73 11.08
CA LEU A 366 -7.37 18.57 11.96
C LEU A 366 -8.80 18.35 12.46
N ALA A 367 -9.41 17.26 12.01
CA ALA A 367 -10.74 16.88 12.45
C ALA A 367 -10.69 16.26 13.84
N ASN A 368 -11.56 16.72 14.74
CA ASN A 368 -11.94 16.05 15.97
C ASN A 368 -13.37 15.56 15.77
N ASP A 369 -13.51 14.29 15.43
CA ASP A 369 -14.73 13.68 14.93
C ASP A 369 -15.12 12.49 15.78
N GLY A 370 -16.31 12.53 16.36
CA GLY A 370 -16.90 11.40 17.06
C GLY A 370 -18.28 11.11 16.48
N ALA A 371 -18.54 9.86 16.11
CA ALA A 371 -19.80 9.45 15.55
C ALA A 371 -20.31 8.15 16.16
N VAL A 372 -21.60 8.10 16.42
CA VAL A 372 -22.35 6.90 16.73
C VAL A 372 -23.31 6.63 15.59
N SER A 373 -23.30 5.45 15.04
CA SER A 373 -24.15 5.01 13.94
C SER A 373 -24.96 3.78 14.34
N TRP A 374 -26.18 3.72 13.83
CA TRP A 374 -27.08 2.61 14.04
C TRP A 374 -27.80 2.28 12.74
N GLY A 375 -28.05 1.01 12.51
CA GLY A 375 -28.79 0.57 11.35
C GLY A 375 -29.54 -0.73 11.61
N ARG A 376 -30.78 -0.78 11.11
CA ARG A 376 -31.63 -1.96 11.17
C ARG A 376 -32.49 -2.07 9.92
N GLY A 377 -32.31 -3.15 9.15
CA GLY A 377 -33.02 -3.32 7.89
C GLY A 377 -32.74 -2.17 6.93
N ASP A 378 -33.80 -1.51 6.49
CA ASP A 378 -33.75 -0.42 5.52
C ASP A 378 -33.46 0.94 6.15
N PHE A 379 -33.33 1.02 7.47
CA PHE A 379 -33.15 2.27 8.22
C PHE A 379 -31.76 2.39 8.80
N SER A 380 -31.17 3.57 8.69
CA SER A 380 -29.90 3.92 9.34
C SER A 380 -29.99 5.33 9.95
N ALA A 381 -29.32 5.51 11.08
CA ALA A 381 -29.21 6.79 11.74
C ALA A 381 -27.81 6.99 12.30
N SER A 382 -27.39 8.24 12.43
CA SER A 382 -26.11 8.59 13.05
C SER A 382 -26.20 9.91 13.79
N VAL A 383 -25.43 9.99 14.88
CA VAL A 383 -25.18 11.24 15.61
C VAL A 383 -23.69 11.49 15.56
N ARG A 384 -23.28 12.67 15.14
CA ARG A 384 -21.91 13.07 14.95
C ARG A 384 -21.61 14.39 15.64
N ALA A 385 -20.43 14.48 16.24
CA ALA A 385 -19.83 15.74 16.71
C ALA A 385 -18.49 15.95 16.02
N LEU A 386 -18.39 16.97 15.19
CA LEU A 386 -17.18 17.30 14.44
C LEU A 386 -16.73 18.72 14.81
N LYS A 387 -15.50 18.82 15.28
CA LYS A 387 -14.82 20.10 15.53
C LYS A 387 -13.47 20.14 14.82
N TRP A 388 -13.12 21.31 14.28
CA TRP A 388 -11.88 21.51 13.54
C TRP A 388 -10.84 22.27 14.36
N GLN A 389 -9.60 21.80 14.35
CA GLN A 389 -8.45 22.64 14.63
C GLN A 389 -7.83 23.07 13.29
N THR A 390 -7.85 24.35 13.00
CA THR A 390 -7.28 24.93 11.79
C THR A 390 -5.90 25.51 12.10
N LEU A 391 -4.87 24.96 11.46
CA LEU A 391 -3.49 25.42 11.63
C LEU A 391 -3.25 26.60 10.71
N GLN A 392 -3.30 27.79 11.28
CA GLN A 392 -3.18 29.05 10.54
C GLN A 392 -1.72 29.34 10.16
N ASP A 393 -1.54 29.72 8.91
CA ASP A 393 -0.28 30.29 8.41
C ASP A 393 -0.48 31.81 8.24
N VAL A 394 0.32 32.61 8.93
CA VAL A 394 0.22 34.08 8.85
C VAL A 394 0.40 34.57 7.42
N SER A 395 1.25 33.92 6.62
CA SER A 395 1.52 34.28 5.22
C SER A 395 0.43 33.81 4.25
N ALA A 396 -0.38 32.82 4.64
CA ALA A 396 -1.43 32.25 3.80
C ALA A 396 -2.59 31.74 4.66
N PRO A 397 -3.37 32.64 5.27
CA PRO A 397 -4.48 32.26 6.13
C PRO A 397 -5.55 31.51 5.34
N ILE A 398 -6.25 30.56 5.99
CA ILE A 398 -7.36 29.81 5.42
C ILE A 398 -8.61 30.03 6.26
N VAL A 399 -9.77 30.05 5.59
CA VAL A 399 -11.07 30.11 6.28
C VAL A 399 -11.33 28.75 6.94
N PRO A 400 -11.55 28.69 8.27
CA PRO A 400 -11.89 27.45 8.95
C PRO A 400 -13.20 26.86 8.42
N PRO A 401 -13.28 25.54 8.23
CA PRO A 401 -14.57 24.90 7.98
C PRO A 401 -15.46 24.97 9.24
N TYR A 402 -16.76 24.84 9.03
CA TYR A 402 -17.71 24.86 10.15
C TYR A 402 -17.62 23.58 10.99
N ASP A 403 -17.62 23.74 12.30
CA ASP A 403 -17.90 22.68 13.26
C ASP A 403 -19.35 22.21 13.09
N ARG A 404 -19.61 20.94 13.34
CA ARG A 404 -20.97 20.34 13.34
C ARG A 404 -21.23 19.75 14.71
N LEU A 405 -22.00 20.48 15.55
CA LEU A 405 -22.09 20.23 16.98
C LEU A 405 -23.54 20.40 17.49
N PRO A 406 -24.44 19.40 17.38
CA PRO A 406 -24.31 18.11 16.74
C PRO A 406 -24.71 18.09 15.26
N GLN A 407 -24.44 16.99 14.59
CA GLN A 407 -25.08 16.56 13.36
C GLN A 407 -25.84 15.26 13.63
N VAL A 408 -27.15 15.25 13.33
CA VAL A 408 -28.01 14.06 13.43
C VAL A 408 -28.51 13.76 12.04
N ALA A 409 -28.23 12.58 11.52
CA ALA A 409 -28.67 12.14 10.21
C ALA A 409 -29.44 10.83 10.31
N ALA A 410 -30.44 10.68 9.47
CA ALA A 410 -31.20 9.45 9.34
C ALA A 410 -31.52 9.20 7.87
N ARG A 411 -31.54 7.93 7.50
CA ARG A 411 -31.90 7.50 6.15
C ARG A 411 -32.73 6.25 6.21
N TRP A 412 -33.75 6.21 5.38
CA TRP A 412 -34.53 5.02 5.08
C TRP A 412 -34.61 4.84 3.58
N GLY A 413 -34.54 3.62 3.07
CA GLY A 413 -34.64 3.41 1.65
C GLY A 413 -34.64 1.93 1.24
N ARG A 414 -35.33 1.62 0.19
CA ARG A 414 -35.41 0.31 -0.42
C ARG A 414 -35.04 0.37 -1.88
N ILE A 415 -34.39 -0.69 -2.34
CA ILE A 415 -33.98 -0.89 -3.71
C ILE A 415 -34.80 -2.05 -4.28
N ASN A 416 -35.34 -1.86 -5.49
CA ASN A 416 -36.11 -2.84 -6.23
C ASN A 416 -37.35 -3.38 -5.49
N ASP A 417 -38.02 -2.52 -4.69
CA ASP A 417 -39.30 -2.88 -4.12
C ASP A 417 -40.39 -2.70 -5.18
N ARG A 418 -40.92 -3.80 -5.70
CA ARG A 418 -41.86 -3.85 -6.85
C ARG A 418 -41.39 -3.07 -8.08
N GLY A 419 -40.06 -3.05 -8.30
CA GLY A 419 -39.41 -2.36 -9.41
C GLY A 419 -39.10 -0.89 -9.17
N PHE A 420 -39.33 -0.38 -7.94
CA PHE A 420 -38.98 0.98 -7.57
C PHE A 420 -37.84 1.02 -6.55
N ASP A 421 -37.00 2.04 -6.71
CA ASP A 421 -36.02 2.45 -5.72
C ASP A 421 -36.51 3.72 -5.06
N TYR A 422 -36.60 3.73 -3.74
CA TYR A 422 -36.98 4.95 -3.01
C TYR A 422 -36.12 5.11 -1.77
N SER A 423 -35.84 6.36 -1.44
CA SER A 423 -35.18 6.70 -0.18
C SER A 423 -35.63 8.07 0.33
N VAL A 424 -35.58 8.19 1.65
CA VAL A 424 -35.73 9.44 2.36
C VAL A 424 -34.53 9.59 3.28
N GLU A 425 -33.88 10.73 3.22
CA GLU A 425 -32.80 11.08 4.13
C GLU A 425 -33.08 12.43 4.77
N GLY A 426 -32.72 12.55 6.04
CA GLY A 426 -32.81 13.77 6.80
C GLY A 426 -31.55 14.05 7.58
N ASP A 427 -31.19 15.33 7.68
CA ASP A 427 -30.00 15.82 8.38
C ASP A 427 -30.36 17.06 9.19
N PHE A 428 -30.11 17.02 10.48
CA PHE A 428 -30.10 18.20 11.33
C PHE A 428 -28.65 18.50 11.71
N THR A 429 -28.18 19.70 11.39
CA THR A 429 -26.79 20.08 11.70
C THR A 429 -26.73 21.48 12.29
N ARG A 430 -26.09 21.58 13.45
CA ARG A 430 -25.72 22.85 14.06
C ARG A 430 -24.35 23.27 13.61
N PHE A 431 -24.25 24.29 12.75
CA PHE A 431 -23.00 24.83 12.23
C PHE A 431 -22.48 25.94 13.11
N ARG A 432 -21.22 25.81 13.54
CA ARG A 432 -20.54 26.81 14.37
C ARG A 432 -19.15 27.08 13.81
N ALA A 433 -18.77 28.32 13.66
CA ALA A 433 -17.42 28.76 13.33
C ALA A 433 -17.22 30.21 13.82
N ASP A 434 -15.98 30.67 13.89
CA ASP A 434 -15.69 32.05 14.18
C ASP A 434 -16.09 32.92 12.97
N SER A 435 -17.07 33.76 13.19
CA SER A 435 -17.61 34.64 12.17
C SER A 435 -16.66 35.72 11.67
N PHE A 436 -15.59 36.01 12.39
CA PHE A 436 -14.50 36.88 11.91
C PHE A 436 -13.88 36.32 10.63
N TRP A 437 -13.64 34.99 10.59
CA TRP A 437 -13.07 34.31 9.43
C TRP A 437 -14.08 34.01 8.34
N THR A 438 -15.25 33.51 8.72
CA THR A 438 -16.26 33.04 7.76
C THR A 438 -17.07 34.16 7.16
N ARG A 439 -17.23 35.30 7.87
CA ARG A 439 -18.05 36.44 7.53
C ARG A 439 -19.51 36.08 7.27
N GLN A 440 -19.99 34.96 7.82
CA GLN A 440 -21.32 34.43 7.69
C GLN A 440 -21.92 34.18 9.10
N PRO A 441 -23.25 34.27 9.30
CA PRO A 441 -23.86 33.84 10.53
C PRO A 441 -23.74 32.34 10.71
N ASN A 442 -23.66 31.86 11.95
CA ASN A 442 -23.86 30.46 12.25
C ASN A 442 -25.32 30.07 12.12
N ALA A 443 -25.62 28.80 11.92
CA ALA A 443 -27.01 28.37 11.83
C ALA A 443 -27.22 26.93 12.31
N ASP A 444 -28.46 26.66 12.61
CA ASP A 444 -29.03 25.32 12.69
C ASP A 444 -29.76 25.04 11.37
N ARG A 445 -29.37 23.96 10.68
CA ARG A 445 -29.98 23.55 9.42
C ARG A 445 -30.69 22.20 9.60
N THR A 446 -31.93 22.15 9.16
CA THR A 446 -32.64 20.89 8.90
C THR A 446 -32.76 20.71 7.40
N PHE A 447 -32.27 19.54 6.91
CA PHE A 447 -32.37 19.17 5.52
C PHE A 447 -33.10 17.83 5.39
N MET A 448 -33.87 17.69 4.33
CA MET A 448 -34.57 16.47 3.96
C MET A 448 -34.50 16.30 2.44
N GLN A 449 -34.21 15.07 2.01
CA GLN A 449 -34.32 14.68 0.61
C GLN A 449 -35.12 13.40 0.50
N ALA A 450 -36.14 13.40 -0.35
CA ALA A 450 -36.90 12.23 -0.74
C ALA A 450 -36.68 11.96 -2.22
N GLN A 451 -36.50 10.72 -2.60
CA GLN A 451 -36.37 10.34 -4.01
C GLN A 451 -37.06 9.01 -4.33
N VAL A 452 -37.56 8.95 -5.55
CA VAL A 452 -38.16 7.76 -6.15
C VAL A 452 -37.59 7.59 -7.55
N ALA A 453 -37.09 6.40 -7.86
CA ALA A 453 -36.64 6.03 -9.20
C ALA A 453 -37.26 4.69 -9.62
N ARG A 454 -37.41 4.48 -10.91
CA ARG A 454 -37.85 3.22 -11.48
C ARG A 454 -36.86 2.74 -12.53
N PRO A 455 -35.85 1.94 -12.14
CA PRO A 455 -34.89 1.39 -13.11
C PRO A 455 -35.55 0.31 -13.99
N PHE A 456 -35.46 0.48 -15.31
CA PHE A 456 -35.75 -0.52 -16.31
C PHE A 456 -34.41 -1.00 -16.88
N THR A 457 -33.94 -2.15 -16.45
CA THR A 457 -32.64 -2.68 -16.84
C THR A 457 -32.81 -3.93 -17.71
N ARG A 458 -32.08 -3.99 -18.82
CA ARG A 458 -31.97 -5.12 -19.75
C ARG A 458 -30.50 -5.32 -20.12
N PRO A 459 -30.09 -6.50 -20.60
CA PRO A 459 -28.70 -6.72 -21.02
C PRO A 459 -28.22 -5.71 -22.06
N TRP A 460 -29.10 -5.24 -22.93
CA TRP A 460 -28.79 -4.29 -24.00
C TRP A 460 -28.97 -2.82 -23.65
N GLY A 461 -29.38 -2.50 -22.40
CA GLY A 461 -29.55 -1.12 -21.99
C GLY A 461 -30.36 -0.90 -20.74
N PHE A 462 -30.45 0.36 -20.34
CA PHE A 462 -31.23 0.79 -19.17
C PHE A 462 -31.97 2.10 -19.42
N PHE A 463 -33.05 2.29 -18.66
CA PHE A 463 -33.74 3.57 -18.59
C PHE A 463 -34.25 3.79 -17.17
N THR A 464 -33.89 4.91 -16.53
CA THR A 464 -34.19 5.22 -15.14
C THR A 464 -34.78 6.62 -15.01
N PRO A 465 -36.10 6.77 -15.00
CA PRO A 465 -36.75 7.98 -14.54
C PRO A 465 -36.62 8.09 -13.02
N LYS A 466 -36.32 9.33 -12.53
CA LYS A 466 -36.15 9.62 -11.12
C LYS A 466 -36.68 10.99 -10.79
N VAL A 467 -37.33 11.08 -9.64
CA VAL A 467 -37.80 12.34 -9.02
C VAL A 467 -37.18 12.47 -7.65
N GLN A 468 -36.68 13.64 -7.35
CA GLN A 468 -36.11 13.99 -6.04
C GLN A 468 -36.82 15.27 -5.53
N LEU A 469 -37.05 15.33 -4.24
CA LEU A 469 -37.53 16.53 -3.54
C LEU A 469 -36.51 16.91 -2.47
N HIS A 470 -35.94 18.08 -2.58
CA HIS A 470 -35.01 18.64 -1.60
C HIS A 470 -35.75 19.71 -0.77
N ALA A 471 -35.69 19.64 0.55
CA ALA A 471 -36.21 20.63 1.47
C ALA A 471 -35.12 21.02 2.47
N SER A 472 -34.94 22.29 2.72
CA SER A 472 -34.00 22.82 3.72
C SER A 472 -34.63 23.95 4.50
N GLN A 473 -34.41 23.97 5.81
CA GLN A 473 -34.79 25.05 6.72
C GLN A 473 -33.58 25.46 7.54
N TYR A 474 -33.33 26.76 7.63
CA TYR A 474 -32.24 27.39 8.37
C TYR A 474 -32.76 28.29 9.46
N GLN A 475 -32.16 28.23 10.64
CA GLN A 475 -32.34 29.17 11.73
C GLN A 475 -30.97 29.82 12.03
N PHE A 476 -30.84 31.10 11.82
CA PHE A 476 -29.58 31.82 11.97
C PHE A 476 -29.44 32.41 13.38
N ASP A 477 -28.21 32.48 13.89
CA ASP A 477 -27.86 33.10 15.17
C ASP A 477 -27.87 34.66 15.08
N ARG A 478 -27.75 35.20 13.88
CA ARG A 478 -27.82 36.61 13.56
C ARG A 478 -28.61 36.84 12.28
N PRO A 479 -29.34 37.96 12.17
CA PRO A 479 -30.06 38.27 10.94
C PRO A 479 -29.16 38.26 9.70
N LEU A 480 -29.69 37.81 8.59
CA LEU A 480 -29.08 38.01 7.25
C LEU A 480 -29.11 39.48 6.87
N SER A 481 -28.48 39.85 5.76
CA SER A 481 -28.44 41.22 5.25
C SER A 481 -29.82 41.86 4.97
N ASP A 482 -30.82 41.02 4.75
CA ASP A 482 -32.22 41.43 4.53
C ASP A 482 -33.07 41.39 5.81
N GLY A 483 -32.46 41.18 6.99
CA GLY A 483 -33.14 41.18 8.28
C GLY A 483 -33.75 39.82 8.67
N ARG A 484 -33.74 38.80 7.81
CA ARG A 484 -34.33 37.50 8.13
C ARG A 484 -33.46 36.71 9.12
N THR A 485 -34.09 36.10 10.10
CA THR A 485 -33.46 35.17 11.06
C THR A 485 -33.64 33.70 10.68
N SER A 486 -34.51 33.44 9.70
CA SER A 486 -34.74 32.09 9.18
C SER A 486 -34.95 32.13 7.67
N ALA A 487 -34.63 31.02 7.00
CA ALA A 487 -34.87 30.84 5.57
C ALA A 487 -35.14 29.39 5.25
N GLY A 488 -35.99 29.15 4.26
CA GLY A 488 -36.28 27.79 3.80
C GLY A 488 -36.39 27.71 2.29
N ARG A 489 -36.19 26.50 1.75
CA ARG A 489 -36.45 26.24 0.35
C ARG A 489 -36.95 24.82 0.15
N VAL A 490 -37.74 24.63 -0.89
CA VAL A 490 -38.16 23.32 -1.39
C VAL A 490 -37.94 23.30 -2.91
N LEU A 491 -37.26 22.25 -3.41
CA LEU A 491 -36.85 22.14 -4.81
C LEU A 491 -37.08 20.70 -5.32
N PRO A 492 -37.90 20.49 -6.34
CA PRO A 492 -37.98 19.24 -7.05
C PRO A 492 -36.83 19.13 -8.07
N THR A 493 -36.29 17.92 -8.27
CA THR A 493 -35.40 17.58 -9.35
C THR A 493 -35.92 16.35 -10.08
N LEU A 494 -36.10 16.48 -11.38
CA LEU A 494 -36.48 15.39 -12.28
C LEU A 494 -35.24 14.96 -13.07
N SER A 495 -34.99 13.68 -13.17
CA SER A 495 -33.99 13.15 -14.09
C SER A 495 -34.48 11.94 -14.88
N LEU A 496 -34.04 11.85 -16.12
CA LEU A 496 -34.29 10.74 -17.03
C LEU A 496 -32.92 10.28 -17.55
N ASP A 497 -32.48 9.08 -17.16
CA ASP A 497 -31.17 8.53 -17.50
C ASP A 497 -31.35 7.25 -18.30
N GLY A 498 -30.82 7.20 -19.50
CA GLY A 498 -30.93 6.04 -20.39
C GLY A 498 -29.63 5.77 -21.15
N GLY A 499 -29.37 4.50 -21.33
CA GLY A 499 -28.21 4.05 -22.10
C GLY A 499 -28.48 2.72 -22.80
N LEU A 500 -27.79 2.53 -23.90
CA LEU A 500 -27.81 1.29 -24.66
C LEU A 500 -26.41 0.67 -24.66
N VAL A 501 -26.35 -0.66 -24.81
CA VAL A 501 -25.10 -1.40 -24.92
C VAL A 501 -25.20 -2.27 -26.18
N PHE A 502 -24.36 -1.97 -27.14
CA PHE A 502 -24.18 -2.77 -28.36
C PHE A 502 -22.87 -3.52 -28.24
N GLU A 503 -22.87 -4.78 -28.60
CA GLU A 503 -21.68 -5.62 -28.56
C GLU A 503 -21.43 -6.27 -29.91
N ARG A 504 -20.15 -6.43 -30.23
CA ARG A 504 -19.73 -7.19 -31.40
C ARG A 504 -18.39 -7.86 -31.19
N SER A 505 -18.16 -8.99 -31.84
CA SER A 505 -16.81 -9.55 -31.93
C SER A 505 -16.03 -8.74 -32.95
N ALA A 506 -14.80 -8.38 -32.59
CA ALA A 506 -13.90 -7.58 -33.40
C ALA A 506 -12.46 -8.10 -33.26
N SER A 507 -11.64 -7.84 -34.27
CA SER A 507 -10.22 -8.17 -34.21
C SER A 507 -9.40 -6.95 -34.59
N TYR A 508 -8.44 -6.60 -33.72
CA TYR A 508 -7.54 -5.48 -33.93
C TYR A 508 -6.09 -5.93 -33.71
N PHE A 509 -5.22 -5.66 -34.66
CA PHE A 509 -3.78 -6.01 -34.61
C PHE A 509 -3.54 -7.51 -34.32
N GLY A 510 -4.39 -8.39 -34.88
CA GLY A 510 -4.28 -9.84 -34.74
C GLY A 510 -4.81 -10.41 -33.40
N ARG A 511 -5.40 -9.58 -32.53
CA ARG A 511 -6.00 -9.99 -31.27
C ARG A 511 -7.51 -9.83 -31.31
N ALA A 512 -8.21 -10.86 -30.83
CA ALA A 512 -9.68 -10.87 -30.75
C ALA A 512 -10.18 -10.06 -29.53
N PHE A 513 -11.32 -9.39 -29.70
CA PHE A 513 -11.97 -8.60 -28.66
C PHE A 513 -13.49 -8.70 -28.76
N THR A 514 -14.15 -8.53 -27.63
CA THR A 514 -15.55 -8.10 -27.59
C THR A 514 -15.54 -6.57 -27.53
N GLN A 515 -16.01 -5.93 -28.61
CA GLN A 515 -16.15 -4.48 -28.63
C GLN A 515 -17.54 -4.08 -28.19
N THR A 516 -17.64 -3.16 -27.25
CA THR A 516 -18.89 -2.50 -26.86
C THR A 516 -19.00 -1.11 -27.45
N LEU A 517 -20.24 -0.66 -27.67
CA LEU A 517 -20.57 0.73 -27.96
C LEU A 517 -21.74 1.11 -27.05
N GLU A 518 -21.51 2.12 -26.18
CA GLU A 518 -22.38 2.46 -25.08
C GLU A 518 -22.81 3.95 -25.15
N PRO A 519 -23.81 4.30 -25.98
CA PRO A 519 -24.42 5.60 -25.93
C PRO A 519 -25.26 5.77 -24.67
N ARG A 520 -25.15 6.96 -24.04
CA ARG A 520 -25.91 7.35 -22.85
C ARG A 520 -26.43 8.76 -22.99
N LEU A 521 -27.66 8.95 -22.59
CA LEU A 521 -28.31 10.24 -22.55
C LEU A 521 -28.97 10.45 -21.19
N LYS A 522 -28.72 11.62 -20.60
CA LYS A 522 -29.36 12.00 -19.32
C LYS A 522 -29.92 13.40 -19.40
N TYR A 523 -31.20 13.54 -19.12
CA TYR A 523 -31.87 14.85 -18.94
C TYR A 523 -32.05 15.12 -17.46
N VAL A 524 -31.80 16.39 -17.05
CA VAL A 524 -32.03 16.84 -15.67
C VAL A 524 -32.73 18.20 -15.69
N TYR A 525 -33.79 18.28 -14.88
CA TYR A 525 -34.52 19.51 -14.65
C TYR A 525 -34.65 19.80 -13.15
N THR A 526 -34.23 21.00 -12.73
CA THR A 526 -34.42 21.55 -11.39
C THR A 526 -34.76 23.02 -11.56
N PRO A 527 -35.94 23.49 -11.08
CA PRO A 527 -36.33 24.88 -11.25
C PRO A 527 -35.43 25.83 -10.45
N TYR A 528 -35.21 27.01 -10.98
CA TYR A 528 -34.48 28.06 -10.26
C TYR A 528 -35.21 28.47 -8.97
N ARG A 529 -34.44 28.60 -7.90
CA ARG A 529 -34.81 29.31 -6.66
C ARG A 529 -33.60 30.13 -6.22
N ASP A 530 -33.87 31.38 -5.85
CA ASP A 530 -32.79 32.24 -5.34
C ASP A 530 -32.26 31.70 -4.02
N GLN A 531 -30.94 31.46 -4.00
CA GLN A 531 -30.16 30.97 -2.89
C GLN A 531 -29.00 31.92 -2.54
N SER A 532 -28.94 33.10 -3.15
CA SER A 532 -27.83 34.03 -3.06
C SER A 532 -27.56 34.51 -1.64
N LEU A 533 -28.61 34.72 -0.84
CA LEU A 533 -28.52 35.17 0.55
C LEU A 533 -28.25 34.01 1.53
N LEU A 534 -28.43 32.75 1.11
CA LEU A 534 -28.18 31.64 2.01
C LEU A 534 -26.69 31.48 2.25
N PRO A 535 -26.22 31.32 3.48
CA PRO A 535 -24.85 30.99 3.79
C PRO A 535 -24.41 29.65 3.18
N ASN A 536 -23.12 29.46 3.09
CA ASN A 536 -22.51 28.21 2.63
C ASN A 536 -21.72 27.59 3.76
N TYR A 537 -22.22 26.48 4.33
CA TYR A 537 -21.59 25.77 5.45
C TYR A 537 -20.84 24.54 5.03
N ASP A 538 -21.37 23.76 4.07
CA ASP A 538 -20.84 22.45 3.71
C ASP A 538 -20.80 22.16 2.21
N THR A 539 -21.13 23.15 1.37
CA THR A 539 -21.21 22.93 -0.06
C THR A 539 -19.93 23.35 -0.79
N GLY A 540 -19.47 22.46 -1.64
CA GLY A 540 -18.36 22.67 -2.57
C GLY A 540 -18.72 22.22 -3.98
N ALA A 541 -18.14 22.85 -5.00
CA ALA A 541 -18.33 22.41 -6.39
C ALA A 541 -17.65 21.05 -6.62
N TYR A 542 -18.35 20.16 -7.31
CA TYR A 542 -17.72 18.96 -7.84
C TYR A 542 -16.71 19.35 -8.93
N ASP A 543 -15.65 18.62 -8.96
CA ASP A 543 -14.75 18.63 -10.09
C ASP A 543 -15.49 18.16 -11.34
N PHE A 544 -15.51 18.95 -12.42
CA PHE A 544 -16.17 18.58 -13.65
C PHE A 544 -15.31 17.51 -14.39
N ASN A 545 -15.79 16.27 -14.43
CA ASN A 545 -15.13 15.13 -15.02
C ASN A 545 -16.13 14.09 -15.54
N PHE A 546 -15.65 12.97 -16.10
CA PHE A 546 -16.51 11.92 -16.67
C PHE A 546 -17.53 11.32 -15.69
N ALA A 547 -17.22 11.28 -14.39
CA ALA A 547 -18.16 10.77 -13.40
C ALA A 547 -19.19 11.83 -13.02
N THR A 548 -18.74 13.06 -12.78
CA THR A 548 -19.60 14.15 -12.28
C THR A 548 -20.40 14.85 -13.38
N ILE A 549 -20.04 14.67 -14.65
CA ILE A 549 -20.86 15.20 -15.78
C ILE A 549 -22.29 14.61 -15.78
N TRP A 550 -22.49 13.43 -15.18
CA TRP A 550 -23.79 12.77 -15.04
C TRP A 550 -24.50 13.12 -13.73
N ALA A 551 -23.88 13.89 -12.83
CA ALA A 551 -24.48 14.26 -11.56
C ALA A 551 -25.68 15.20 -11.77
N GLU A 552 -26.71 15.05 -10.92
CA GLU A 552 -27.92 15.88 -10.92
C GLU A 552 -27.68 17.22 -10.23
N ASN A 553 -26.77 17.26 -9.26
CA ASN A 553 -26.33 18.49 -8.63
C ASN A 553 -24.85 18.71 -8.95
N ALA A 554 -24.44 19.91 -9.30
CA ALA A 554 -23.05 20.30 -9.53
C ALA A 554 -22.27 20.51 -8.22
N PHE A 555 -22.94 20.42 -7.08
CA PHE A 555 -22.38 20.66 -5.76
C PHE A 555 -22.49 19.45 -4.86
N ALA A 556 -21.47 19.23 -4.05
CA ALA A 556 -21.53 18.38 -2.85
C ALA A 556 -22.19 19.18 -1.71
N GLY A 557 -22.64 18.48 -0.66
CA GLY A 557 -23.35 19.13 0.47
C GLY A 557 -24.77 19.53 0.15
N HIS A 558 -25.39 20.29 1.07
CA HIS A 558 -26.83 20.55 1.00
C HIS A 558 -27.19 22.04 0.96
N ASP A 559 -26.22 22.97 0.98
CA ASP A 559 -26.51 24.40 1.00
C ASP A 559 -26.81 24.97 -0.39
N ARG A 560 -26.35 24.32 -1.44
CA ARG A 560 -26.59 24.70 -2.83
C ARG A 560 -27.16 23.55 -3.63
N ILE A 561 -28.29 23.77 -4.25
CA ILE A 561 -28.88 22.89 -5.25
C ILE A 561 -28.98 23.68 -6.54
N VAL A 562 -28.23 23.24 -7.55
CA VAL A 562 -28.13 23.95 -8.82
C VAL A 562 -29.43 23.84 -9.61
N ASP A 563 -29.84 24.97 -10.21
CA ASP A 563 -30.92 25.02 -11.19
C ASP A 563 -30.46 24.35 -12.50
N ASN A 564 -31.25 23.41 -12.97
CA ASN A 564 -30.93 22.63 -14.16
C ASN A 564 -32.09 22.61 -15.16
N ASN A 565 -31.74 22.80 -16.40
CA ASN A 565 -32.52 22.40 -17.57
C ASN A 565 -31.49 22.01 -18.63
N LEU A 566 -31.07 20.73 -18.60
CA LEU A 566 -29.93 20.30 -19.37
C LEU A 566 -30.05 18.83 -19.83
N VAL A 567 -29.36 18.54 -20.93
CA VAL A 567 -29.14 17.19 -21.40
C VAL A 567 -27.64 16.90 -21.42
N THR A 568 -27.24 15.73 -20.98
CA THR A 568 -25.87 15.20 -21.10
C THR A 568 -25.91 14.03 -22.07
N ALA A 569 -25.08 14.08 -23.11
CA ALA A 569 -24.88 12.99 -24.05
C ALA A 569 -23.46 12.46 -23.94
N GLY A 570 -23.30 11.15 -24.00
CA GLY A 570 -22.01 10.52 -23.98
C GLY A 570 -21.99 9.23 -24.81
N LEU A 571 -20.81 8.88 -25.26
CA LEU A 571 -20.55 7.67 -26.01
C LEU A 571 -19.27 7.05 -25.46
N THR A 572 -19.34 5.79 -25.06
CA THR A 572 -18.17 5.02 -24.61
C THR A 572 -18.03 3.80 -25.52
N THR A 573 -16.80 3.44 -25.87
CA THR A 573 -16.48 2.16 -26.51
C THR A 573 -15.38 1.48 -25.74
N ARG A 574 -15.50 0.16 -25.57
CA ARG A 574 -14.53 -0.67 -24.89
C ARG A 574 -14.12 -1.83 -25.75
N LEU A 575 -12.88 -2.25 -25.61
CA LEU A 575 -12.36 -3.51 -26.13
C LEU A 575 -12.06 -4.43 -24.95
N LEU A 576 -12.85 -5.46 -24.80
CA LEU A 576 -12.74 -6.45 -23.74
C LEU A 576 -12.09 -7.70 -24.30
N ASP A 577 -11.12 -8.24 -23.60
CA ASP A 577 -10.54 -9.53 -23.91
C ASP A 577 -11.61 -10.62 -23.75
N PRO A 578 -11.90 -11.45 -24.75
CA PRO A 578 -13.03 -12.37 -24.71
C PRO A 578 -12.87 -13.50 -23.70
N ASP A 579 -11.62 -13.88 -23.36
CA ASP A 579 -11.34 -15.00 -22.45
C ASP A 579 -11.28 -14.55 -20.98
N THR A 580 -10.73 -13.36 -20.74
CA THR A 580 -10.49 -12.86 -19.39
C THR A 580 -11.46 -11.78 -18.94
N GLY A 581 -12.17 -11.14 -19.88
CA GLY A 581 -13.01 -9.97 -19.63
C GLY A 581 -12.22 -8.68 -19.31
N VAL A 582 -10.90 -8.71 -19.39
CA VAL A 582 -10.06 -7.56 -19.08
C VAL A 582 -10.21 -6.48 -20.14
N GLU A 583 -10.39 -5.24 -19.71
CA GLU A 583 -10.51 -4.09 -20.61
C GLU A 583 -9.14 -3.66 -21.13
N ALA A 584 -8.93 -3.85 -22.44
CA ALA A 584 -7.69 -3.44 -23.11
C ALA A 584 -7.74 -1.95 -23.56
N VAL A 585 -8.91 -1.49 -23.97
CA VAL A 585 -9.12 -0.10 -24.45
C VAL A 585 -10.47 0.39 -23.98
N ARG A 586 -10.49 1.63 -23.49
CA ARG A 586 -11.71 2.41 -23.26
C ARG A 586 -11.54 3.79 -23.87
N LEU A 587 -12.46 4.18 -24.69
CA LEU A 587 -12.54 5.55 -25.23
C LEU A 587 -13.91 6.11 -24.87
N GLY A 588 -13.94 7.36 -24.45
CA GLY A 588 -15.18 8.02 -24.07
C GLY A 588 -15.21 9.48 -24.53
N ILE A 589 -16.36 9.93 -24.94
CA ILE A 589 -16.66 11.33 -25.16
C ILE A 589 -17.98 11.67 -24.48
N ALA A 590 -18.05 12.82 -23.83
CA ALA A 590 -19.29 13.31 -23.24
C ALA A 590 -19.36 14.84 -23.31
N GLN A 591 -20.57 15.35 -23.48
CA GLN A 591 -20.83 16.77 -23.47
C GLN A 591 -22.23 17.05 -22.92
N ARG A 592 -22.40 18.21 -22.33
CA ARG A 592 -23.66 18.68 -21.75
C ARG A 592 -24.15 19.90 -22.50
N TYR A 593 -25.43 19.94 -22.78
CA TYR A 593 -26.10 21.14 -23.31
C TYR A 593 -27.07 21.68 -22.29
N ARG A 594 -26.99 22.97 -21.95
CA ARG A 594 -27.88 23.72 -21.06
C ARG A 594 -28.89 24.50 -21.89
N PHE A 595 -30.16 24.19 -21.70
CA PHE A 595 -31.25 24.89 -22.37
C PHE A 595 -31.50 26.25 -21.72
N SER A 596 -31.14 26.43 -20.46
CA SER A 596 -31.16 27.69 -19.70
C SER A 596 -29.84 27.89 -18.95
N GLY A 597 -29.51 29.15 -18.66
CA GLY A 597 -28.34 29.44 -17.81
C GLY A 597 -28.55 28.92 -16.39
N GLN A 598 -27.49 28.53 -15.73
CA GLN A 598 -27.48 28.15 -14.31
C GLN A 598 -27.14 29.36 -13.46
N GLN A 599 -28.11 29.81 -12.63
CA GLN A 599 -27.97 31.01 -11.82
C GLN A 599 -27.42 30.73 -10.42
N VAL A 600 -27.67 29.53 -9.88
CA VAL A 600 -27.20 29.14 -8.54
C VAL A 600 -25.71 28.80 -8.59
N VAL A 601 -24.93 29.58 -7.84
CA VAL A 601 -23.47 29.45 -7.74
C VAL A 601 -23.01 29.44 -6.28
N LEU A 602 -21.75 29.05 -6.05
CA LEU A 602 -21.08 29.26 -4.77
C LEU A 602 -20.82 30.76 -4.54
N PRO A 603 -20.66 31.21 -3.29
CA PRO A 603 -20.33 32.60 -2.97
C PRO A 603 -19.11 33.09 -3.78
N GLY A 604 -19.25 34.19 -4.50
CA GLY A 604 -18.22 34.75 -5.38
C GLY A 604 -18.07 34.06 -6.75
N GLY A 605 -18.88 33.04 -7.03
CA GLY A 605 -18.92 32.40 -8.35
C GLY A 605 -19.71 33.21 -9.38
N THR A 606 -19.55 32.89 -10.65
CA THR A 606 -20.27 33.49 -11.78
C THR A 606 -21.30 32.53 -12.34
N PRO A 607 -22.56 33.01 -12.65
CA PRO A 607 -23.55 32.18 -13.32
C PRO A 607 -23.03 31.60 -14.62
N THR A 608 -23.46 30.39 -14.95
CA THR A 608 -23.08 29.72 -16.19
C THR A 608 -24.15 29.99 -17.27
N ALA A 609 -23.72 30.45 -18.45
CA ALA A 609 -24.63 30.70 -19.55
C ALA A 609 -25.28 29.42 -20.12
N LYS A 610 -26.40 29.58 -20.83
CA LYS A 610 -26.95 28.49 -21.65
C LYS A 610 -25.98 28.14 -22.78
N GLY A 611 -26.05 26.91 -23.27
CA GLY A 611 -25.19 26.44 -24.35
C GLY A 611 -24.44 25.17 -24.00
N TRP A 612 -23.46 24.85 -24.79
CA TRP A 612 -22.63 23.66 -24.61
C TRP A 612 -21.64 23.82 -23.46
N SER A 613 -21.41 22.74 -22.78
CA SER A 613 -20.29 22.64 -21.82
C SER A 613 -19.01 22.33 -22.57
N ASP A 614 -17.90 22.32 -21.85
CA ASP A 614 -16.68 21.70 -22.33
C ASP A 614 -16.93 20.26 -22.78
N ILE A 615 -16.24 19.84 -23.83
CA ILE A 615 -16.20 18.44 -24.27
C ILE A 615 -15.25 17.67 -23.37
N MET A 616 -15.70 16.56 -22.85
CA MET A 616 -14.89 15.61 -22.11
C MET A 616 -14.44 14.48 -23.04
N LEU A 617 -13.14 14.29 -23.15
CA LEU A 617 -12.52 13.19 -23.88
C LEU A 617 -11.74 12.34 -22.89
N GLY A 618 -11.96 11.03 -22.93
CA GLY A 618 -11.26 10.06 -22.08
C GLY A 618 -10.72 8.90 -22.88
N ALA A 619 -9.51 8.48 -22.58
CA ALA A 619 -8.93 7.25 -23.14
C ALA A 619 -8.16 6.50 -22.05
N SER A 620 -8.37 5.20 -21.97
CA SER A 620 -7.57 4.27 -21.17
C SER A 620 -7.12 3.14 -22.09
N LEU A 621 -5.83 2.90 -22.15
CA LEU A 621 -5.21 1.91 -23.02
C LEU A 621 -4.35 0.98 -22.17
N ASN A 622 -4.73 -0.27 -22.03
CA ASN A 622 -4.00 -1.34 -21.35
C ASN A 622 -3.79 -2.51 -22.31
N TRP A 623 -3.20 -2.19 -23.49
CA TRP A 623 -3.06 -3.17 -24.59
C TRP A 623 -2.20 -4.38 -24.21
N HIS A 624 -1.20 -4.15 -23.36
CA HIS A 624 -0.30 -5.15 -22.83
C HIS A 624 -0.13 -4.93 -21.33
N GLU A 625 0.07 -5.97 -20.56
CA GLU A 625 0.20 -5.90 -19.10
C GLU A 625 1.31 -4.93 -18.63
N SER A 626 2.35 -4.79 -19.44
CA SER A 626 3.47 -3.88 -19.14
C SER A 626 3.17 -2.40 -19.38
N TRP A 627 2.18 -2.07 -20.19
CA TRP A 627 1.88 -0.69 -20.59
C TRP A 627 0.52 -0.26 -20.11
N GLY A 628 0.44 0.95 -19.60
CA GLY A 628 -0.82 1.61 -19.31
C GLY A 628 -0.74 3.07 -19.74
N PHE A 629 -1.78 3.56 -20.37
CA PHE A 629 -1.93 4.96 -20.74
C PHE A 629 -3.34 5.41 -20.40
N ASP A 630 -3.46 6.52 -19.66
CA ASP A 630 -4.72 7.14 -19.30
C ASP A 630 -4.70 8.61 -19.70
N SER A 631 -5.78 9.06 -20.31
CA SER A 631 -5.93 10.45 -20.76
C SER A 631 -7.31 10.96 -20.42
N VAL A 632 -7.38 12.16 -19.86
CA VAL A 632 -8.60 12.93 -19.73
C VAL A 632 -8.34 14.34 -20.20
N ILE A 633 -9.08 14.78 -21.21
CA ILE A 633 -8.98 16.11 -21.79
C ILE A 633 -10.36 16.77 -21.70
N GLN A 634 -10.39 17.96 -21.17
CA GLN A 634 -11.54 18.84 -21.14
C GLN A 634 -11.24 20.01 -22.10
N TYR A 635 -12.02 20.10 -23.15
CA TYR A 635 -11.86 21.07 -24.23
C TYR A 635 -13.07 22.00 -24.27
N ASN A 636 -12.82 23.28 -24.22
CA ASN A 636 -13.86 24.31 -24.35
C ASN A 636 -13.98 24.71 -25.81
N PRO A 637 -15.11 24.43 -26.50
CA PRO A 637 -15.30 24.76 -27.91
C PRO A 637 -15.41 26.25 -28.19
N ASP A 638 -15.97 27.02 -27.24
CA ASP A 638 -16.18 28.46 -27.43
C ASP A 638 -14.86 29.24 -27.42
N THR A 639 -13.92 28.82 -26.60
CA THR A 639 -12.61 29.45 -26.49
C THR A 639 -11.52 28.77 -27.32
N GLY A 640 -11.83 27.59 -27.89
CA GLY A 640 -10.87 26.80 -28.66
C GLY A 640 -9.69 26.26 -27.81
N ARG A 641 -9.86 26.07 -26.50
CA ARG A 641 -8.76 25.79 -25.59
C ARG A 641 -9.05 24.64 -24.64
N ASN A 642 -7.99 23.90 -24.26
CA ASN A 642 -8.08 22.93 -23.20
C ASN A 642 -8.16 23.66 -21.85
N THR A 643 -9.19 23.35 -21.07
CA THR A 643 -9.39 23.85 -19.70
C THR A 643 -8.69 22.96 -18.70
N ARG A 644 -8.71 21.62 -18.95
CA ARG A 644 -8.01 20.62 -18.16
C ARG A 644 -7.42 19.55 -19.09
N THR A 645 -6.22 19.08 -18.74
CA THR A 645 -5.59 17.95 -19.42
C THR A 645 -4.85 17.12 -18.38
N THR A 646 -5.15 15.83 -18.32
CA THR A 646 -4.40 14.85 -17.55
C THR A 646 -3.99 13.74 -18.49
N LEU A 647 -2.69 13.52 -18.62
CA LEU A 647 -2.10 12.42 -19.39
C LEU A 647 -1.24 11.63 -18.42
N GLN A 648 -1.39 10.33 -18.38
CA GLN A 648 -0.60 9.44 -17.57
C GLN A 648 -0.15 8.26 -18.41
N ALA A 649 1.12 7.96 -18.38
CA ALA A 649 1.71 6.79 -19.01
C ALA A 649 2.52 6.01 -17.99
N ARG A 650 2.45 4.70 -18.09
CA ARG A 650 3.18 3.77 -17.23
C ARG A 650 3.75 2.64 -18.05
N TYR A 651 4.97 2.26 -17.72
CA TYR A 651 5.64 1.10 -18.28
C TYR A 651 6.24 0.25 -17.16
N SER A 652 5.80 -1.00 -17.04
CA SER A 652 6.25 -1.94 -16.01
C SER A 652 6.46 -3.33 -16.63
N PRO A 653 7.61 -3.58 -17.29
CA PRO A 653 7.84 -4.80 -18.08
C PRO A 653 8.15 -6.04 -17.23
N GLY A 654 8.35 -5.90 -15.93
CA GLY A 654 8.69 -7.01 -15.06
C GLY A 654 9.02 -6.56 -13.63
N PRO A 655 9.43 -7.48 -12.76
CA PRO A 655 9.77 -7.18 -11.37
C PRO A 655 10.80 -6.06 -11.23
N TYR A 656 10.57 -5.17 -10.28
CA TYR A 656 11.46 -4.03 -9.95
C TYR A 656 11.75 -3.08 -11.12
N ARG A 657 10.89 -3.09 -12.15
CA ARG A 657 10.97 -2.21 -13.31
C ARG A 657 9.65 -1.46 -13.47
N THR A 658 9.66 -0.20 -13.17
CA THR A 658 8.52 0.69 -13.40
C THR A 658 9.00 2.08 -13.77
N VAL A 659 8.36 2.65 -14.77
CA VAL A 659 8.50 4.06 -15.14
C VAL A 659 7.09 4.62 -15.29
N SER A 660 6.84 5.75 -14.71
CA SER A 660 5.57 6.47 -14.80
C SER A 660 5.80 7.93 -15.14
N MET A 661 4.96 8.47 -15.98
CA MET A 661 4.95 9.89 -16.31
C MET A 661 3.51 10.39 -16.27
N ALA A 662 3.28 11.51 -15.60
CA ALA A 662 1.99 12.18 -15.62
C ALA A 662 2.16 13.66 -15.96
N TYR A 663 1.37 14.15 -16.89
CA TYR A 663 1.22 15.56 -17.19
C TYR A 663 -0.15 16.03 -16.73
N ARG A 664 -0.20 17.10 -15.95
CA ARG A 664 -1.43 17.72 -15.47
C ARG A 664 -1.42 19.21 -15.80
N HIS A 665 -2.46 19.64 -16.46
CA HIS A 665 -2.71 21.04 -16.74
C HIS A 665 -4.12 21.40 -16.31
N GLN A 666 -4.27 22.46 -15.54
CA GLN A 666 -5.55 23.02 -15.15
C GLN A 666 -5.47 24.55 -15.29
N ARG A 667 -6.22 25.07 -16.24
CA ARG A 667 -6.17 26.48 -16.64
C ARG A 667 -6.68 27.42 -15.56
N ASP A 668 -7.81 27.05 -14.93
CA ASP A 668 -8.46 27.89 -13.90
C ASP A 668 -7.56 28.12 -12.68
N LEU A 669 -6.72 27.15 -12.35
CA LEU A 669 -5.74 27.25 -11.26
C LEU A 669 -4.37 27.71 -11.77
N ASN A 670 -4.24 28.04 -13.05
CA ASN A 670 -2.97 28.36 -13.69
C ASN A 670 -1.85 27.36 -13.33
N SER A 671 -2.20 26.08 -13.34
CA SER A 671 -1.29 25.04 -12.89
C SER A 671 -0.89 24.10 -14.03
N LYS A 672 0.42 23.81 -14.12
CA LYS A 672 1.01 22.85 -15.06
C LYS A 672 2.11 22.08 -14.38
N TYR A 673 1.94 20.75 -14.28
CA TYR A 673 2.89 19.87 -13.61
C TYR A 673 3.26 18.70 -14.50
N ILE A 674 4.53 18.30 -14.41
CA ILE A 674 5.02 17.01 -14.90
C ILE A 674 5.50 16.25 -13.68
N ASP A 675 5.00 15.02 -13.54
CA ASP A 675 5.39 14.06 -12.53
C ASP A 675 6.08 12.89 -13.22
N PHE A 676 7.28 12.54 -12.81
CA PHE A 676 8.06 11.45 -13.38
C PHE A 676 8.56 10.55 -12.25
N GLY A 677 8.16 9.27 -12.26
CA GLY A 677 8.53 8.29 -11.26
C GLY A 677 9.17 7.07 -11.88
N TRP A 678 10.16 6.49 -11.20
CA TRP A 678 10.83 5.30 -11.68
C TRP A 678 11.39 4.43 -10.56
N GLN A 679 11.47 3.15 -10.83
CA GLN A 679 12.33 2.16 -10.19
C GLN A 679 12.91 1.31 -11.32
N TRP A 680 14.24 1.29 -11.45
CA TRP A 680 14.88 0.62 -12.57
C TRP A 680 16.26 0.05 -12.18
N PRO A 681 16.61 -1.19 -12.61
CA PRO A 681 17.94 -1.73 -12.42
C PRO A 681 18.96 -0.95 -13.25
N LEU A 682 20.08 -0.58 -12.65
CA LEU A 682 21.16 0.19 -13.27
C LEU A 682 22.29 -0.69 -13.80
N SER A 683 22.27 -2.00 -13.57
CA SER A 683 23.32 -2.92 -13.94
C SER A 683 23.66 -2.90 -15.44
N GLY A 684 22.65 -2.80 -16.30
CA GLY A 684 22.86 -2.66 -17.75
C GLY A 684 23.53 -1.36 -18.18
N LEU A 685 23.33 -0.27 -17.42
CA LEU A 685 23.95 1.04 -17.66
C LEU A 685 25.41 1.09 -17.15
N LEU A 686 25.77 0.25 -16.19
CA LEU A 686 27.08 0.21 -15.54
C LEU A 686 27.96 -0.95 -16.03
N GLY A 687 27.62 -1.57 -17.17
CA GLY A 687 28.44 -2.62 -17.81
C GLY A 687 28.20 -4.05 -17.31
N GLY A 688 27.15 -4.27 -16.50
CA GLY A 688 26.68 -5.61 -16.14
C GLY A 688 25.74 -6.19 -17.21
N ARG A 689 25.74 -7.50 -17.39
CA ARG A 689 24.74 -8.18 -18.25
C ARG A 689 23.36 -7.96 -17.65
N ASP A 690 22.53 -7.19 -18.34
CA ASP A 690 21.07 -7.17 -18.11
C ASP A 690 20.54 -8.52 -18.64
N GLU A 691 20.50 -9.52 -17.79
CA GLU A 691 19.64 -10.65 -18.05
C GLU A 691 18.20 -10.12 -17.91
N LEU A 692 17.60 -9.85 -19.06
CA LEU A 692 16.14 -9.65 -19.25
C LEU A 692 15.41 -10.96 -18.96
N ASP A 693 15.76 -11.62 -17.89
CA ASP A 693 15.11 -12.85 -17.49
C ASP A 693 13.82 -12.50 -16.77
N ASN A 694 12.70 -12.49 -17.51
CA ASN A 694 11.33 -12.41 -17.00
C ASN A 694 10.98 -13.57 -16.04
N LYS A 695 11.95 -14.46 -15.76
CA LYS A 695 11.86 -15.60 -14.87
C LYS A 695 12.90 -15.53 -13.75
N ALA A 696 13.21 -14.34 -13.24
CA ALA A 696 13.98 -14.31 -11.99
C ALA A 696 13.17 -15.08 -10.94
N PRO A 697 13.66 -16.20 -10.38
CA PRO A 697 12.94 -16.93 -9.37
C PRO A 697 12.61 -15.98 -8.21
N ALA A 698 11.39 -16.10 -7.69
CA ALA A 698 11.00 -15.38 -6.49
C ALA A 698 12.11 -15.52 -5.46
N ARG A 699 12.67 -14.40 -5.00
CA ARG A 699 13.70 -14.41 -3.97
C ARG A 699 13.11 -14.96 -2.70
N ARG A 700 13.56 -16.11 -2.27
CA ARG A 700 13.28 -16.60 -0.92
C ARG A 700 14.04 -15.72 0.08
N ALA A 701 13.45 -15.52 1.24
CA ALA A 701 14.10 -14.90 2.39
C ALA A 701 15.36 -15.71 2.75
N GLY A 702 16.51 -15.37 2.26
CA GLY A 702 17.74 -16.13 2.34
C GLY A 702 18.69 -15.87 1.18
N GLY A 703 18.20 -15.09 0.17
CA GLY A 703 19.00 -14.65 -0.95
C GLY A 703 19.55 -15.79 -1.81
N ASN A 704 18.96 -16.06 -2.97
CA ASN A 704 19.68 -16.77 -4.02
C ASN A 704 20.80 -15.85 -4.50
N GLY A 705 21.90 -15.80 -3.73
CA GLY A 705 22.99 -14.91 -4.01
C GLY A 705 23.79 -15.36 -5.20
N SER A 706 23.64 -14.72 -6.31
CA SER A 706 24.84 -14.36 -7.04
C SER A 706 25.38 -13.13 -6.31
N CYS A 707 26.58 -13.17 -5.73
CA CYS A 707 27.22 -12.06 -5.01
C CYS A 707 27.62 -10.88 -5.91
N SER A 708 27.21 -10.85 -7.16
CA SER A 708 27.18 -9.67 -8.00
C SER A 708 25.95 -8.85 -7.63
N GLY A 709 26.09 -7.95 -6.68
CA GLY A 709 25.02 -7.09 -6.25
C GLY A 709 24.41 -6.29 -7.40
N ARG A 710 23.11 -5.99 -7.30
CA ARG A 710 22.37 -5.23 -8.32
C ARG A 710 22.03 -3.84 -7.80
N TRP A 711 22.35 -2.85 -8.60
CA TRP A 711 21.96 -1.46 -8.33
C TRP A 711 20.63 -1.15 -8.98
N TYR A 712 19.80 -0.42 -8.24
CA TYR A 712 18.54 0.13 -8.71
C TYR A 712 18.52 1.63 -8.48
N GLY A 713 18.10 2.37 -9.50
CA GLY A 713 17.77 3.78 -9.38
C GLY A 713 16.28 3.92 -9.08
N VAL A 714 15.96 4.67 -8.05
CA VAL A 714 14.57 4.94 -7.65
C VAL A 714 14.36 6.43 -7.54
N GLY A 715 13.21 6.92 -7.95
CA GLY A 715 12.93 8.33 -7.79
C GLY A 715 11.56 8.76 -8.26
N ARG A 716 11.21 9.97 -7.85
CA ARG A 716 10.06 10.72 -8.34
C ARG A 716 10.40 12.19 -8.35
N LEU A 717 10.07 12.87 -9.43
CA LEU A 717 10.27 14.29 -9.61
C LEU A 717 8.93 14.92 -10.02
N ASN A 718 8.46 15.86 -9.25
CA ASN A 718 7.28 16.67 -9.56
C ASN A 718 7.72 18.10 -9.87
N TYR A 719 7.64 18.47 -11.13
CA TYR A 719 8.09 19.76 -11.64
C TYR A 719 6.91 20.64 -12.05
N SER A 720 6.85 21.84 -11.52
CA SER A 720 5.92 22.87 -11.95
C SER A 720 6.48 23.62 -13.16
N ILE A 721 5.85 23.45 -14.33
CA ILE A 721 6.22 24.17 -15.55
C ILE A 721 5.91 25.64 -15.38
N GLN A 722 4.81 25.97 -14.68
CA GLN A 722 4.37 27.34 -14.46
C GLN A 722 5.33 28.12 -13.56
N GLU A 723 5.75 27.52 -12.46
CA GLU A 723 6.67 28.14 -11.51
C GLU A 723 8.15 27.89 -11.87
N LYS A 724 8.41 27.08 -12.91
CA LYS A 724 9.75 26.69 -13.37
C LYS A 724 10.63 26.12 -12.26
N ARG A 725 10.04 25.35 -11.33
CA ARG A 725 10.76 24.76 -10.20
C ARG A 725 10.31 23.34 -9.88
N LEU A 726 11.22 22.60 -9.24
CA LEU A 726 10.90 21.31 -8.63
C LEU A 726 10.06 21.56 -7.38
N VAL A 727 8.82 21.06 -7.39
CA VAL A 727 7.87 21.20 -6.27
C VAL A 727 8.22 20.23 -5.14
N ASP A 728 8.34 18.97 -5.49
CA ASP A 728 8.82 17.91 -4.61
C ASP A 728 9.63 16.91 -5.42
N GLY A 729 10.51 16.19 -4.76
CA GLY A 729 11.30 15.17 -5.42
C GLY A 729 11.95 14.21 -4.44
N ILE A 730 12.08 13.00 -4.90
CA ILE A 730 12.77 11.91 -4.22
C ILE A 730 13.73 11.31 -5.23
N LEU A 731 14.96 11.11 -4.81
CA LEU A 731 16.00 10.45 -5.60
C LEU A 731 16.74 9.47 -4.72
N GLY A 732 16.88 8.25 -5.15
CA GLY A 732 17.55 7.24 -4.37
C GLY A 732 18.27 6.19 -5.19
N LEU A 733 19.16 5.52 -4.52
CA LEU A 733 19.87 4.34 -4.99
C LEU A 733 19.62 3.21 -4.01
N GLU A 734 19.31 2.05 -4.55
CA GLU A 734 19.18 0.81 -3.79
C GLU A 734 20.19 -0.19 -4.34
N TYR A 735 20.88 -0.86 -3.44
CA TYR A 735 21.83 -1.93 -3.78
C TYR A 735 21.40 -3.22 -3.13
N ASP A 736 21.17 -4.23 -3.92
CA ASP A 736 20.75 -5.54 -3.48
C ASP A 736 21.90 -6.52 -3.68
N ALA A 737 22.54 -6.90 -2.59
CA ALA A 737 23.64 -7.87 -2.55
C ALA A 737 23.16 -9.30 -2.25
N GLY A 738 21.85 -9.55 -2.20
CA GLY A 738 21.31 -10.86 -1.85
C GLY A 738 21.06 -11.01 -0.36
N CYS A 739 22.08 -11.08 0.46
CA CYS A 739 21.93 -11.22 1.91
C CYS A 739 21.85 -9.88 2.66
N TRP A 740 22.04 -8.76 1.99
CA TRP A 740 21.78 -7.44 2.53
C TRP A 740 21.35 -6.47 1.43
N ILE A 741 20.61 -5.45 1.82
CA ILE A 741 20.13 -4.40 0.90
C ILE A 741 20.49 -3.05 1.49
N GLY A 742 21.22 -2.25 0.73
CA GLY A 742 21.56 -0.87 1.06
C GLY A 742 20.61 0.10 0.35
N ARG A 743 20.14 1.15 1.04
CA ARG A 743 19.30 2.19 0.45
C ARG A 743 19.78 3.57 0.88
N VAL A 744 19.93 4.47 -0.07
CA VAL A 744 20.20 5.89 0.19
C VAL A 744 19.19 6.71 -0.59
N VAL A 745 18.43 7.53 0.11
CA VAL A 745 17.35 8.32 -0.50
C VAL A 745 17.44 9.77 -0.04
N VAL A 746 17.43 10.68 -0.99
CA VAL A 746 17.35 12.12 -0.76
C VAL A 746 15.93 12.58 -1.10
N GLU A 747 15.29 13.26 -0.18
CA GLU A 747 13.95 13.81 -0.32
C GLU A 747 14.02 15.34 -0.22
N LYS A 748 13.32 16.01 -1.12
CA LYS A 748 13.06 17.45 -1.07
C LYS A 748 11.56 17.68 -1.08
N LEU A 749 11.06 18.27 -0.01
CA LEU A 749 9.65 18.64 0.14
C LEU A 749 9.57 20.18 0.33
N ASN A 750 8.81 20.85 -0.51
CA ASN A 750 8.53 22.26 -0.32
C ASN A 750 7.38 22.42 0.67
N SER A 751 7.65 23.07 1.81
CA SER A 751 6.69 23.35 2.86
C SER A 751 5.96 24.70 2.66
N SER A 752 6.51 25.57 1.80
CA SER A 752 5.89 26.82 1.35
C SER A 752 6.60 27.29 0.07
N ILE A 753 6.22 28.47 -0.45
CA ILE A 753 6.85 29.08 -1.61
C ILE A 753 8.36 29.32 -1.36
N SER A 754 8.73 29.70 -0.12
CA SER A 754 10.09 30.09 0.24
C SER A 754 10.84 29.07 1.08
N SER A 755 10.20 28.00 1.55
CA SER A 755 10.81 27.06 2.48
C SER A 755 10.71 25.61 2.00
N SER A 756 11.80 24.87 2.10
CA SER A 756 11.86 23.45 1.78
C SER A 756 12.52 22.64 2.89
N THR A 757 12.02 21.45 3.11
CA THR A 757 12.66 20.44 3.94
C THR A 757 13.44 19.50 3.03
N LYS A 758 14.74 19.36 3.30
CA LYS A 758 15.61 18.38 2.63
C LYS A 758 16.00 17.34 3.66
N ARG A 759 15.84 16.08 3.30
CA ARG A 759 16.13 14.94 4.16
C ARG A 759 16.98 13.94 3.41
N ILE A 760 17.98 13.40 4.10
CA ILE A 760 18.74 12.24 3.63
C ILE A 760 18.35 11.07 4.51
N MET A 761 17.93 10.01 3.87
CA MET A 761 17.54 8.75 4.49
C MET A 761 18.51 7.67 4.06
N PHE A 762 18.94 6.87 5.01
CA PHE A 762 19.89 5.77 4.82
C PHE A 762 19.37 4.53 5.54
N GLN A 763 19.42 3.39 4.88
CA GLN A 763 19.03 2.11 5.47
C GLN A 763 19.94 1.00 4.96
N ILE A 764 20.38 0.15 5.88
CA ILE A 764 20.93 -1.18 5.57
C ILE A 764 19.96 -2.21 6.14
N GLU A 765 19.52 -3.13 5.29
CA GLU A 765 18.70 -4.26 5.65
C GLU A 765 19.56 -5.52 5.60
N PHE A 766 19.70 -6.20 6.73
CA PHE A 766 20.30 -7.53 6.83
C PHE A 766 19.18 -8.55 6.63
N VAL A 767 19.13 -9.16 5.48
CA VAL A 767 18.04 -10.09 5.11
C VAL A 767 17.95 -11.21 6.11
N GLY A 768 16.76 -11.44 6.68
CA GLY A 768 16.54 -12.46 7.72
C GLY A 768 16.98 -12.07 9.13
N LEU A 769 17.46 -10.85 9.35
CA LEU A 769 17.82 -10.37 10.68
C LEU A 769 17.11 -9.05 11.04
N SER A 770 17.46 -7.95 10.41
CA SER A 770 17.02 -6.61 10.86
C SER A 770 17.32 -5.52 9.85
N ARG A 771 16.75 -4.32 10.10
CA ARG A 771 16.98 -3.10 9.33
C ARG A 771 17.59 -2.03 10.23
N LEU A 772 18.71 -1.43 9.82
CA LEU A 772 19.36 -0.32 10.52
C LEU A 772 19.23 0.97 9.70
N GLY A 773 19.07 2.10 10.36
CA GLY A 773 18.96 3.42 9.75
C GLY A 773 17.51 3.89 9.62
N THR A 774 17.29 4.93 8.81
CA THR A 774 15.95 5.48 8.54
C THR A 774 15.11 4.51 7.71
N ASN A 775 13.80 4.73 7.65
CA ASN A 775 12.92 3.91 6.82
C ASN A 775 12.50 4.63 5.53
N PRO A 776 13.31 4.60 4.45
CA PRO A 776 12.96 5.20 3.17
C PRO A 776 11.85 4.45 2.44
N LEU A 777 11.62 3.17 2.76
CA LEU A 777 10.65 2.31 2.06
C LEU A 777 9.24 2.88 2.10
N ARG A 778 8.82 3.42 3.25
CA ARG A 778 7.51 4.06 3.36
C ARG A 778 7.38 5.25 2.41
N THR A 779 8.42 6.05 2.30
CA THR A 779 8.46 7.22 1.42
C THR A 779 8.45 6.77 -0.05
N LEU A 780 9.27 5.80 -0.42
CA LEU A 780 9.33 5.27 -1.79
C LEU A 780 7.99 4.64 -2.21
N ARG A 781 7.42 3.77 -1.36
CA ARG A 781 6.13 3.09 -1.63
C ARG A 781 4.98 4.08 -1.82
N ASN A 782 4.93 5.15 -1.02
CA ASN A 782 3.87 6.16 -1.10
C ASN A 782 4.07 7.14 -2.26
N SER A 783 5.27 7.25 -2.79
CA SER A 783 5.62 8.29 -3.78
C SER A 783 5.78 7.74 -5.19
N ILE A 784 6.26 6.52 -5.36
CA ILE A 784 6.52 5.93 -6.68
C ILE A 784 5.40 4.91 -6.99
N PRO A 785 4.59 5.16 -8.03
CA PRO A 785 3.54 4.23 -8.43
C PRO A 785 4.11 2.84 -8.75
N ARG A 786 3.51 1.80 -8.18
CA ARG A 786 3.95 0.39 -8.33
C ARG A 786 5.41 0.11 -7.91
N TYR A 787 5.95 0.90 -7.00
CA TYR A 787 7.22 0.58 -6.38
C TYR A 787 7.17 -0.79 -5.69
N GLN A 788 8.14 -1.64 -5.99
CA GLN A 788 8.29 -2.96 -5.38
C GLN A 788 9.47 -2.95 -4.41
N VAL A 789 9.23 -3.43 -3.19
CA VAL A 789 10.28 -3.49 -2.17
C VAL A 789 11.25 -4.61 -2.50
N LEU A 790 12.53 -4.28 -2.60
CA LEU A 790 13.58 -5.29 -2.78
C LEU A 790 13.62 -6.22 -1.57
N GLY A 791 13.69 -7.53 -1.82
CA GLY A 791 13.72 -8.56 -0.78
C GLY A 791 12.35 -9.11 -0.37
N GLU A 792 11.23 -8.49 -0.77
CA GLU A 792 9.89 -9.07 -0.63
C GLU A 792 9.57 -9.96 -1.86
N GLU A 793 8.87 -11.07 -1.65
CA GLU A 793 8.40 -11.91 -2.76
C GLU A 793 7.45 -11.10 -3.65
N THR A 794 7.76 -11.04 -4.93
CA THR A 794 6.86 -10.43 -5.91
C THR A 794 5.74 -11.44 -6.22
N THR A 795 4.60 -11.29 -5.57
CA THR A 795 3.40 -11.98 -6.05
C THR A 795 3.03 -11.42 -7.42
N PRO A 796 2.77 -12.27 -8.42
CA PRO A 796 2.26 -11.79 -9.70
C PRO A 796 0.98 -10.99 -9.44
N PRO A 797 0.78 -9.85 -10.12
CA PRO A 797 -0.41 -9.04 -9.93
C PRO A 797 -1.65 -9.91 -10.14
N SER A 798 -2.56 -9.90 -9.17
CA SER A 798 -3.83 -10.59 -9.33
C SER A 798 -4.55 -9.99 -10.53
N ARG A 799 -5.34 -10.80 -11.24
CA ARG A 799 -6.18 -10.31 -12.33
C ARG A 799 -7.14 -9.19 -11.91
N PHE A 800 -7.35 -9.03 -10.61
CA PHE A 800 -8.17 -7.98 -10.02
C PHE A 800 -7.39 -6.69 -9.68
N SER A 801 -6.06 -6.71 -9.68
CA SER A 801 -5.24 -5.52 -9.41
C SER A 801 -5.34 -4.44 -10.52
N ALA A 802 -5.98 -4.74 -11.63
CA ALA A 802 -6.29 -3.76 -12.67
C ALA A 802 -7.50 -2.87 -12.31
N TYR A 803 -8.24 -3.22 -11.26
CA TYR A 803 -9.44 -2.49 -10.79
C TYR A 803 -9.19 -1.69 -9.50
N GLU A 804 -8.03 -1.81 -8.88
CA GLU A 804 -7.53 -0.96 -7.79
C GLU A 804 -6.75 0.23 -8.38
#